data_47c44f967850a4ad9cd4834eeb9dc2c3
#
_entry.id   47c44f967850a4ad9cd4834eeb9dc2c3
#
_cell.length_a   1.000
_cell.length_b   1.000
_cell.length_c   1.000
_cell.angle_alpha   90.00
_cell.angle_beta   90.00
_cell.angle_gamma   90.00
#
_symmetry.space_group_name_H-M   'P 1'
#
loop_
_entity.id
_entity.type
_entity.pdbx_description
1 polymer ?
#
loop_
_entity_poly.entity_id
_entity_poly.type
_entity_poly.pdbx_seq_one_letter_code
_entity_poly.pdbx_strand_id
1 'polypeptide(L)'
;MGFSFHTAYAQTGTIRGTVTTADGQPAEAVTVGIMNSSIGTITNEAGRYQLNKVKSGTYTLRVSAVGLQTEEQSVTVTKGIVTINFMLKESANALKEVSISDRKRKYKVDEPSPTLRLNEPLVQIPQNIQVVTADQIKDQQIYNMLEGASRNVSGLTMQEHWGNYARVNARGDRLAPFRNGVNLEASWGPLNEDMAFVDRIEYVKGPAGFMLANGNPSGFYNVVTKKPTGVNRQSFDFSAGSFNNYRATADLDGLLTKDGKLQYRLNLMGQLAESYRPYDFTNHFGVAPVLRYKFDNKNTLTAEYTYQFQRMNAFGTAYLFSTKGYASLPRDFTNAPANSPATNIYDQSAFLTYEHKFSDKWKFTAQGSYFNYKQVGYSYWINSILDNGDVNRSLGLWDASNRIKNLQAFFNGEVQTGWLKHRILGGVDLGDKYYIADYSRSVSLDPTTPFNIFNPDNSAVNWPAFDRSQPLSQRGIGTATSQKYQSVYVQDELGFFDQKLRLTLAGRFTHATVVDPYAGTSASRKVTPRIGVSYSIDPNTSLYGVFDQAFIPQTGNIFGGGSVKPITGNNLEGGIKRDWFDGKWSTSVSVYRILKNNQLVADPDRPNTPYVVQLGQTKTHGVEFDARGEIVNGLSLMANYAYTNSEISKDTDPNNVGNPVPGFAKHVTNTWLTYRIQHGELKGLGFSAGYQWQLHRLPWSLGSGTADLPNYFRTDAGASYQWKKFNLSVVVNNVFNKYLYSGGHEDYLNPEGKTVYTWQAEAPRNIRASIGYRF
;
A
#
# COMPACT_ATOMS: atom_id res chain seq x y z
N MET A 1 84.46 -16.48 -6.14
CA MET A 1 83.36 -16.44 -7.05
C MET A 1 82.24 -15.52 -6.41
N GLY A 2 82.19 -14.30 -6.85
CA GLY A 2 81.21 -13.37 -6.37
C GLY A 2 79.91 -13.49 -7.20
N PHE A 3 78.76 -13.84 -6.57
CA PHE A 3 77.45 -13.79 -7.20
C PHE A 3 76.88 -12.40 -7.09
N SER A 4 76.84 -11.67 -8.20
CA SER A 4 76.14 -10.41 -8.32
C SER A 4 74.63 -10.68 -8.53
N PHE A 5 73.77 -10.40 -7.50
CA PHE A 5 72.33 -10.38 -7.66
C PHE A 5 71.89 -9.11 -8.42
N HIS A 6 71.52 -9.29 -9.68
CA HIS A 6 70.81 -8.20 -10.41
C HIS A 6 69.38 -8.17 -10.03
N THR A 7 68.96 -7.18 -9.24
CA THR A 7 67.53 -6.90 -8.98
C THR A 7 66.93 -6.32 -10.27
N ALA A 8 66.11 -7.12 -10.96
CA ALA A 8 65.30 -6.66 -12.08
C ALA A 8 64.18 -5.78 -11.54
N TYR A 9 64.28 -4.46 -11.72
CA TYR A 9 63.18 -3.55 -11.49
C TYR A 9 62.08 -3.80 -12.52
N ALA A 10 60.90 -4.24 -12.11
CA ALA A 10 59.73 -4.39 -12.98
C ALA A 10 59.38 -3.03 -13.58
N GLN A 11 59.44 -2.90 -14.90
CA GLN A 11 59.08 -1.67 -15.60
C GLN A 11 57.59 -1.43 -15.40
N THR A 12 57.23 -0.22 -14.97
CA THR A 12 55.81 0.23 -14.79
C THR A 12 55.51 1.36 -15.74
N GLY A 13 54.25 1.40 -16.24
CA GLY A 13 53.69 2.47 -17.02
C GLY A 13 52.45 3.09 -16.34
N THR A 14 51.91 4.08 -17.00
CA THR A 14 50.66 4.77 -16.60
C THR A 14 49.66 4.66 -17.72
N ILE A 15 48.40 4.26 -17.38
CA ILE A 15 47.30 4.31 -18.33
C ILE A 15 46.45 5.52 -17.95
N ARG A 16 46.12 6.37 -18.93
CA ARG A 16 45.21 7.53 -18.73
C ARG A 16 44.22 7.65 -19.89
N GLY A 17 43.19 8.43 -19.70
CA GLY A 17 42.24 8.73 -20.78
C GLY A 17 41.04 9.52 -20.31
N THR A 18 40.07 9.64 -21.22
CA THR A 18 38.78 10.26 -20.95
C THR A 18 37.67 9.26 -21.23
N VAL A 19 36.61 9.37 -20.47
CA VAL A 19 35.35 8.66 -20.71
C VAL A 19 34.27 9.70 -21.01
N THR A 20 33.59 9.51 -22.14
CA THR A 20 32.47 10.36 -22.56
C THR A 20 31.20 9.52 -22.72
N THR A 21 30.07 10.16 -22.67
CA THR A 21 28.78 9.60 -23.08
C THR A 21 28.55 9.71 -24.57
N ALA A 22 27.55 9.04 -25.14
CA ALA A 22 27.30 9.02 -26.59
C ALA A 22 26.99 10.39 -27.18
N ASP A 23 26.51 11.33 -26.36
CA ASP A 23 26.28 12.76 -26.72
C ASP A 23 27.52 13.61 -26.55
N GLY A 24 28.69 12.99 -26.26
CA GLY A 24 29.98 13.66 -26.17
C GLY A 24 30.27 14.41 -24.86
N GLN A 25 29.37 14.28 -23.85
CA GLN A 25 29.60 14.92 -22.56
C GLN A 25 30.59 14.11 -21.69
N PRO A 26 31.40 14.76 -20.84
CA PRO A 26 32.28 14.08 -19.91
C PRO A 26 31.48 13.16 -18.96
N ALA A 27 31.89 11.91 -18.81
CA ALA A 27 31.27 10.96 -17.91
C ALA A 27 32.01 10.92 -16.56
N GLU A 28 31.44 11.60 -15.54
CA GLU A 28 31.97 11.64 -14.18
C GLU A 28 31.59 10.39 -13.40
N ALA A 29 32.42 10.02 -12.39
CA ALA A 29 32.21 8.90 -11.47
C ALA A 29 32.11 7.52 -12.14
N VAL A 30 32.65 7.34 -13.34
CA VAL A 30 32.75 6.06 -14.05
C VAL A 30 33.89 5.23 -13.49
N THR A 31 33.65 3.96 -13.18
CA THR A 31 34.71 3.05 -12.73
C THR A 31 35.53 2.55 -13.91
N VAL A 32 36.84 2.72 -13.84
CA VAL A 32 37.84 2.20 -14.80
C VAL A 32 38.78 1.25 -14.06
N GLY A 33 38.82 -0.02 -14.43
CA GLY A 33 39.63 -1.01 -13.78
C GLY A 33 40.27 -2.00 -14.73
N ILE A 34 41.41 -2.59 -14.31
CA ILE A 34 42.04 -3.72 -15.00
C ILE A 34 41.35 -5.01 -14.57
N MET A 35 40.84 -5.79 -15.52
CA MET A 35 40.17 -7.05 -15.25
C MET A 35 41.09 -8.02 -14.49
N ASN A 36 40.51 -8.75 -13.54
CA ASN A 36 41.20 -9.72 -12.68
C ASN A 36 42.36 -9.12 -11.84
N SER A 37 42.26 -7.81 -11.53
CA SER A 37 43.25 -7.07 -10.74
C SER A 37 42.53 -6.15 -9.74
N SER A 38 43.25 -5.74 -8.69
CA SER A 38 42.76 -4.72 -7.75
C SER A 38 43.07 -3.28 -8.19
N ILE A 39 43.63 -3.10 -9.40
CA ILE A 39 44.01 -1.77 -9.94
C ILE A 39 42.81 -1.16 -10.64
N GLY A 40 42.29 -0.09 -10.07
CA GLY A 40 41.19 0.67 -10.64
C GLY A 40 41.13 2.10 -10.10
N THR A 41 40.32 2.95 -10.74
CA THR A 41 40.06 4.35 -10.42
C THR A 41 38.66 4.74 -10.86
N ILE A 42 38.23 5.96 -10.52
CA ILE A 42 37.02 6.58 -11.04
C ILE A 42 37.34 7.85 -11.80
N THR A 43 36.53 8.20 -12.80
CA THR A 43 36.67 9.44 -13.56
C THR A 43 36.28 10.65 -12.71
N ASN A 44 36.95 11.79 -12.97
CA ASN A 44 36.63 13.09 -12.36
C ASN A 44 35.51 13.83 -13.16
N GLU A 45 35.14 15.02 -12.71
CA GLU A 45 34.12 15.90 -13.35
C GLU A 45 34.37 16.17 -14.86
N ALA A 46 35.61 16.12 -15.32
CA ALA A 46 35.97 16.26 -16.73
C ALA A 46 36.03 14.90 -17.47
N GLY A 47 35.54 13.81 -16.87
CA GLY A 47 35.56 12.46 -17.42
C GLY A 47 36.97 11.84 -17.49
N ARG A 48 37.98 12.41 -16.84
CA ARG A 48 39.39 11.96 -16.94
C ARG A 48 39.70 10.94 -15.90
N TYR A 49 40.53 9.93 -16.28
CA TYR A 49 41.02 8.90 -15.37
C TYR A 49 42.52 8.65 -15.54
N GLN A 50 43.17 8.06 -14.50
CA GLN A 50 44.54 7.69 -14.53
C GLN A 50 44.83 6.49 -13.60
N LEU A 51 45.50 5.48 -14.14
CA LEU A 51 45.98 4.31 -13.42
C LEU A 51 47.50 4.34 -13.42
N ASN A 52 48.14 4.50 -12.25
CA ASN A 52 49.58 4.66 -12.12
C ASN A 52 50.24 3.30 -11.71
N LYS A 53 51.54 3.17 -12.00
CA LYS A 53 52.38 2.04 -11.61
C LYS A 53 51.86 0.69 -12.10
N VAL A 54 51.25 0.65 -13.28
CA VAL A 54 50.84 -0.60 -13.92
C VAL A 54 52.07 -1.29 -14.49
N LYS A 55 52.30 -2.58 -14.13
CA LYS A 55 53.41 -3.37 -14.65
C LYS A 55 53.31 -3.49 -16.18
N SER A 56 54.45 -3.60 -16.89
CA SER A 56 54.44 -3.87 -18.32
C SER A 56 53.75 -5.21 -18.62
N GLY A 57 52.84 -5.22 -19.60
CA GLY A 57 52.02 -6.37 -19.98
C GLY A 57 50.79 -5.95 -20.77
N THR A 58 50.07 -6.95 -21.28
CA THR A 58 48.79 -6.71 -21.96
C THR A 58 47.63 -7.00 -20.98
N TYR A 59 46.72 -6.04 -20.88
CA TYR A 59 45.61 -6.07 -19.94
C TYR A 59 44.30 -5.77 -20.67
N THR A 60 43.19 -6.20 -20.10
CA THR A 60 41.87 -5.74 -20.50
C THR A 60 41.39 -4.67 -19.51
N LEU A 61 41.20 -3.45 -19.98
CA LEU A 61 40.52 -2.39 -19.24
C LEU A 61 39.01 -2.58 -19.36
N ARG A 62 38.35 -2.51 -18.25
CA ARG A 62 36.89 -2.52 -18.17
C ARG A 62 36.40 -1.18 -17.62
N VAL A 63 35.48 -0.56 -18.36
CA VAL A 63 34.85 0.71 -17.97
C VAL A 63 33.38 0.48 -17.76
N SER A 64 32.87 0.83 -16.58
CA SER A 64 31.48 0.59 -16.22
C SER A 64 30.94 1.72 -15.36
N ALA A 65 29.68 2.08 -15.61
CA ALA A 65 28.89 2.99 -14.78
C ALA A 65 27.43 2.54 -14.79
N VAL A 66 26.69 2.94 -13.77
CA VAL A 66 25.26 2.66 -13.69
C VAL A 66 24.53 3.39 -14.82
N GLY A 67 23.70 2.67 -15.56
CA GLY A 67 22.95 3.24 -16.70
C GLY A 67 23.67 3.23 -18.03
N LEU A 68 24.94 2.85 -18.08
CA LEU A 68 25.76 2.82 -19.31
C LEU A 68 26.19 1.38 -19.65
N GLN A 69 26.37 1.11 -20.94
CA GLN A 69 26.89 -0.18 -21.39
C GLN A 69 28.35 -0.30 -20.96
N THR A 70 28.69 -1.43 -20.35
CA THR A 70 30.07 -1.73 -20.00
C THR A 70 30.89 -1.94 -21.26
N GLU A 71 32.02 -1.23 -21.36
CA GLU A 71 32.98 -1.34 -22.45
C GLU A 71 34.30 -1.98 -21.97
N GLU A 72 34.88 -2.84 -22.79
CA GLU A 72 36.13 -3.51 -22.51
C GLU A 72 37.11 -3.32 -23.69
N GLN A 73 38.34 -2.95 -23.38
CA GLN A 73 39.36 -2.72 -24.40
C GLN A 73 40.73 -3.28 -23.95
N SER A 74 41.39 -3.99 -24.83
CA SER A 74 42.74 -4.48 -24.58
C SER A 74 43.78 -3.34 -24.67
N VAL A 75 44.72 -3.29 -23.74
CA VAL A 75 45.81 -2.31 -23.67
C VAL A 75 47.12 -2.98 -23.38
N THR A 76 48.15 -2.67 -24.13
CA THR A 76 49.53 -3.09 -23.86
C THR A 76 50.27 -1.93 -23.18
N VAL A 77 50.69 -2.19 -21.95
CA VAL A 77 51.43 -1.24 -21.12
C VAL A 77 52.91 -1.52 -21.27
N THR A 78 53.66 -0.51 -21.68
CA THR A 78 55.11 -0.47 -21.73
C THR A 78 55.63 0.61 -20.78
N LYS A 79 56.93 0.92 -20.81
CA LYS A 79 57.47 2.05 -20.05
C LYS A 79 56.92 3.37 -20.64
N GLY A 80 56.15 4.16 -19.85
CA GLY A 80 55.62 5.43 -20.30
C GLY A 80 54.10 5.54 -20.06
N ILE A 81 53.47 6.47 -20.81
CA ILE A 81 52.02 6.75 -20.69
C ILE A 81 51.31 6.16 -21.90
N VAL A 82 50.29 5.37 -21.66
CA VAL A 82 49.32 4.89 -22.66
C VAL A 82 48.00 5.62 -22.48
N THR A 83 47.47 6.22 -23.56
CA THR A 83 46.21 6.94 -23.53
C THR A 83 45.12 6.12 -24.21
N ILE A 84 44.00 5.85 -23.50
CA ILE A 84 42.83 5.13 -24.00
C ILE A 84 41.57 5.91 -23.61
N ASN A 85 40.74 6.21 -24.60
CA ASN A 85 39.45 6.90 -24.37
C ASN A 85 38.28 5.94 -24.62
N PHE A 86 37.22 6.11 -23.84
CA PHE A 86 35.99 5.32 -23.97
C PHE A 86 34.81 6.27 -24.26
N MET A 87 33.88 5.76 -25.07
CA MET A 87 32.59 6.40 -25.28
C MET A 87 31.51 5.38 -24.88
N LEU A 88 30.84 5.64 -23.76
CA LEU A 88 29.81 4.76 -23.22
C LEU A 88 28.44 5.13 -23.79
N LYS A 89 27.74 4.12 -24.27
CA LYS A 89 26.35 4.23 -24.72
C LYS A 89 25.39 3.96 -23.56
N GLU A 90 24.20 4.54 -23.60
CA GLU A 90 23.15 4.17 -22.65
C GLU A 90 22.80 2.70 -22.79
N SER A 91 22.63 2.04 -21.66
CA SER A 91 22.22 0.63 -21.63
C SER A 91 20.69 0.55 -21.64
N ALA A 92 20.12 0.07 -22.73
CA ALA A 92 18.66 -0.20 -22.82
C ALA A 92 18.17 -1.20 -21.73
N ASN A 93 19.08 -1.98 -21.14
CA ASN A 93 18.77 -2.94 -20.06
C ASN A 93 18.93 -2.35 -18.65
N ALA A 94 19.64 -1.21 -18.49
CA ALA A 94 19.85 -0.58 -17.18
C ALA A 94 18.63 0.21 -16.69
N LEU A 95 17.66 0.49 -17.54
CA LEU A 95 16.39 1.14 -17.17
C LEU A 95 15.44 0.22 -16.36
N LYS A 96 15.77 -1.05 -16.17
CA LYS A 96 14.97 -2.02 -15.40
C LYS A 96 15.56 -2.48 -14.07
N GLU A 97 16.78 -2.14 -13.77
CA GLU A 97 17.36 -2.36 -12.44
C GLU A 97 17.29 -1.04 -11.67
N VAL A 98 16.65 -1.06 -10.51
CA VAL A 98 16.44 0.06 -9.57
C VAL A 98 17.58 1.09 -9.69
N SER A 99 17.34 2.14 -10.46
CA SER A 99 18.37 3.15 -10.69
C SER A 99 18.57 3.95 -9.39
N ILE A 100 19.83 4.20 -9.04
CA ILE A 100 20.22 5.08 -7.92
C ILE A 100 19.76 6.54 -8.17
N SER A 101 19.26 6.86 -9.38
CA SER A 101 18.57 8.11 -9.69
C SER A 101 17.27 8.31 -8.89
N ASP A 102 16.68 7.28 -8.30
CA ASP A 102 15.54 7.38 -7.39
C ASP A 102 15.82 8.23 -6.12
N ARG A 103 17.07 8.51 -5.79
CA ARG A 103 17.38 9.44 -4.68
C ARG A 103 16.98 10.90 -4.94
N LYS A 104 16.73 11.29 -6.19
CA LYS A 104 16.26 12.64 -6.54
C LYS A 104 14.73 12.78 -6.58
N ARG A 105 13.96 11.68 -6.55
CA ARG A 105 12.51 11.69 -6.73
C ARG A 105 11.79 11.14 -5.51
N LYS A 106 11.97 11.76 -4.36
CA LYS A 106 11.47 11.29 -3.06
C LYS A 106 9.98 10.92 -3.02
N TYR A 107 9.12 11.71 -3.65
CA TYR A 107 7.66 11.58 -3.53
C TYR A 107 7.00 11.12 -4.82
N LYS A 108 7.78 10.77 -5.83
CA LYS A 108 7.28 10.35 -7.14
C LYS A 108 7.97 9.06 -7.61
N VAL A 109 7.20 8.21 -8.27
CA VAL A 109 7.69 7.09 -9.07
C VAL A 109 7.16 7.22 -10.48
N ASP A 110 7.91 6.75 -11.46
CA ASP A 110 7.54 6.86 -12.88
C ASP A 110 6.76 5.66 -13.36
N GLU A 111 6.97 4.48 -12.75
CA GLU A 111 6.38 3.20 -13.16
C GLU A 111 5.67 2.53 -12.00
N PRO A 112 4.59 1.78 -12.28
CA PRO A 112 3.97 0.92 -11.29
C PRO A 112 4.92 -0.22 -10.91
N SER A 113 4.65 -0.89 -9.79
CA SER A 113 5.36 -2.12 -9.45
C SER A 113 4.99 -3.26 -10.42
N PRO A 114 5.88 -4.25 -10.61
CA PRO A 114 5.58 -5.43 -11.42
C PRO A 114 4.35 -6.22 -10.93
N THR A 115 3.93 -6.01 -9.68
CA THR A 115 2.77 -6.69 -9.10
C THR A 115 1.44 -6.17 -9.66
N LEU A 116 1.41 -4.98 -10.29
CA LEU A 116 0.28 -4.50 -11.07
C LEU A 116 0.25 -5.06 -12.51
N ARG A 117 1.27 -5.83 -12.91
CA ARG A 117 1.37 -6.49 -14.24
C ARG A 117 1.47 -5.51 -15.42
N LEU A 118 1.61 -4.22 -15.16
CA LEU A 118 1.78 -3.16 -16.15
C LEU A 118 3.26 -2.81 -16.29
N ASN A 119 3.68 -2.49 -17.50
CA ASN A 119 5.08 -2.14 -17.82
C ASN A 119 5.21 -0.73 -18.41
N GLU A 120 4.12 0.03 -18.47
CA GLU A 120 4.09 1.38 -19.03
C GLU A 120 4.34 2.43 -17.92
N PRO A 121 4.95 3.57 -18.27
CA PRO A 121 5.05 4.71 -17.37
C PRO A 121 3.67 5.19 -16.87
N LEU A 122 3.56 5.58 -15.60
CA LEU A 122 2.31 6.02 -14.99
C LEU A 122 1.62 7.16 -15.76
N VAL A 123 2.41 8.03 -16.41
CA VAL A 123 1.88 9.13 -17.23
C VAL A 123 1.12 8.61 -18.47
N GLN A 124 1.45 7.40 -18.97
CA GLN A 124 0.83 6.81 -20.17
C GLN A 124 -0.37 5.90 -19.87
N ILE A 125 -0.47 5.37 -18.65
CA ILE A 125 -1.54 4.42 -18.27
C ILE A 125 -2.88 5.16 -18.20
N PRO A 126 -3.93 4.70 -18.91
CA PRO A 126 -5.26 5.31 -18.89
C PRO A 126 -6.03 4.95 -17.60
N GLN A 127 -5.51 5.32 -16.46
CA GLN A 127 -6.13 5.10 -15.14
C GLN A 127 -5.48 5.98 -14.08
N ASN A 128 -6.25 6.43 -13.09
CA ASN A 128 -5.71 7.13 -11.93
C ASN A 128 -5.02 6.14 -10.99
N ILE A 129 -3.68 6.18 -10.97
CA ILE A 129 -2.85 5.40 -10.06
C ILE A 129 -1.98 6.38 -9.26
N GLN A 130 -2.10 6.35 -7.93
CA GLN A 130 -1.31 7.19 -7.03
C GLN A 130 -0.43 6.31 -6.14
N VAL A 131 0.81 6.72 -5.95
CA VAL A 131 1.79 5.92 -5.20
C VAL A 131 2.28 6.70 -3.99
N VAL A 132 2.21 6.08 -2.82
CA VAL A 132 2.83 6.56 -1.59
C VAL A 132 4.17 5.86 -1.44
N THR A 133 5.25 6.62 -1.49
CA THR A 133 6.62 6.09 -1.47
C THR A 133 7.13 5.83 -0.04
N ALA A 134 8.16 4.99 0.10
CA ALA A 134 8.83 4.77 1.38
C ALA A 134 9.39 6.08 1.99
N ASP A 135 9.82 7.03 1.16
CA ASP A 135 10.31 8.34 1.63
C ASP A 135 9.18 9.19 2.23
N GLN A 136 7.99 9.20 1.63
CA GLN A 136 6.81 9.86 2.22
C GLN A 136 6.41 9.24 3.56
N ILE A 137 6.38 7.90 3.61
CA ILE A 137 6.09 7.12 4.82
C ILE A 137 7.09 7.49 5.94
N LYS A 138 8.38 7.55 5.60
CA LYS A 138 9.45 7.88 6.55
C LYS A 138 9.42 9.34 7.00
N ASP A 139 9.26 10.30 6.09
CA ASP A 139 9.26 11.73 6.41
C ASP A 139 8.05 12.11 7.32
N GLN A 140 6.94 11.38 7.21
CA GLN A 140 5.74 11.56 8.05
C GLN A 140 5.74 10.65 9.30
N GLN A 141 6.75 9.79 9.49
CA GLN A 141 6.79 8.76 10.53
C GLN A 141 5.50 7.93 10.63
N ILE A 142 4.99 7.50 9.48
CA ILE A 142 3.84 6.59 9.41
C ILE A 142 4.32 5.18 9.73
N TYR A 143 3.79 4.56 10.79
CA TYR A 143 4.20 3.21 11.21
C TYR A 143 3.29 2.12 10.66
N ASN A 144 2.02 2.45 10.39
CA ASN A 144 1.04 1.50 9.86
C ASN A 144 -0.02 2.21 9.00
N MET A 145 -0.90 1.45 8.35
CA MET A 145 -1.95 1.99 7.48
C MET A 145 -2.92 2.93 8.19
N LEU A 146 -3.24 2.68 9.46
CA LEU A 146 -4.18 3.49 10.24
C LEU A 146 -3.65 4.90 10.51
N GLU A 147 -2.33 5.06 10.60
CA GLU A 147 -1.69 6.32 10.99
C GLU A 147 -1.58 7.36 9.87
N GLY A 148 -2.12 7.08 8.70
CA GLY A 148 -2.22 8.11 7.68
C GLY A 148 -1.60 7.84 6.34
N ALA A 149 -1.35 6.59 5.97
CA ALA A 149 -0.98 6.27 4.58
C ALA A 149 -2.02 6.81 3.59
N SER A 150 -3.30 6.80 3.97
CA SER A 150 -4.42 7.35 3.20
C SER A 150 -4.37 8.87 3.02
N ARG A 151 -3.71 9.62 3.92
CA ARG A 151 -3.58 11.09 3.83
C ARG A 151 -2.73 11.57 2.64
N ASN A 152 -2.05 10.67 1.97
CA ASN A 152 -1.16 10.97 0.84
C ASN A 152 -1.82 10.78 -0.53
N VAL A 153 -3.13 10.54 -0.57
CA VAL A 153 -3.87 10.21 -1.80
C VAL A 153 -5.19 10.97 -1.83
N SER A 154 -5.60 11.45 -3.01
CA SER A 154 -6.83 12.24 -3.17
C SER A 154 -8.08 11.41 -2.85
N GLY A 155 -9.06 12.01 -2.18
CA GLY A 155 -10.40 11.44 -1.97
C GLY A 155 -10.47 10.19 -1.12
N LEU A 156 -9.41 9.86 -0.36
CA LEU A 156 -9.46 8.77 0.59
C LEU A 156 -10.02 9.22 1.93
N THR A 157 -10.92 8.41 2.47
CA THR A 157 -11.34 8.45 3.86
C THR A 157 -11.00 7.11 4.50
N MET A 158 -10.64 7.12 5.76
CA MET A 158 -10.34 5.91 6.51
C MET A 158 -11.30 5.78 7.67
N GLN A 159 -11.88 4.60 7.80
CA GLN A 159 -12.65 4.21 8.97
C GLN A 159 -11.75 3.31 9.80
N GLU A 160 -11.22 3.84 10.89
CA GLU A 160 -10.55 2.99 11.86
C GLU A 160 -11.58 2.08 12.50
N HIS A 161 -11.25 0.79 12.60
CA HIS A 161 -12.14 -0.19 13.18
C HIS A 161 -11.30 -1.15 14.02
N TRP A 162 -11.46 -1.05 15.33
CA TRP A 162 -10.79 -1.84 16.37
C TRP A 162 -9.26 -1.75 16.44
N GLY A 163 -8.60 -0.87 15.70
CA GLY A 163 -7.15 -0.68 15.78
C GLY A 163 -6.28 -1.78 15.15
N ASN A 164 -6.87 -2.83 14.56
CA ASN A 164 -6.12 -3.95 13.99
C ASN A 164 -6.20 -4.07 12.47
N TYR A 165 -7.19 -3.46 11.83
CA TYR A 165 -7.28 -3.40 10.37
C TYR A 165 -7.89 -2.07 9.90
N ALA A 166 -7.56 -1.67 8.67
CA ALA A 166 -8.01 -0.44 8.06
C ALA A 166 -9.15 -0.69 7.06
N ARG A 167 -10.19 0.13 7.12
CA ARG A 167 -11.17 0.29 6.04
C ARG A 167 -10.88 1.59 5.32
N VAL A 168 -10.31 1.49 4.15
CA VAL A 168 -10.02 2.64 3.30
C VAL A 168 -11.11 2.76 2.25
N ASN A 169 -11.76 3.92 2.20
CA ASN A 169 -12.80 4.24 1.23
C ASN A 169 -12.30 5.26 0.21
N ALA A 170 -12.74 5.12 -1.01
CA ALA A 170 -12.57 6.10 -2.09
C ALA A 170 -13.78 6.03 -3.03
N ARG A 171 -14.11 7.15 -3.64
CA ARG A 171 -15.17 7.19 -4.66
C ARG A 171 -16.49 6.57 -4.18
N GLY A 172 -16.85 6.79 -2.91
CA GLY A 172 -18.09 6.35 -2.30
C GLY A 172 -18.18 4.85 -1.96
N ASP A 173 -17.05 4.10 -1.98
CA ASP A 173 -17.06 2.69 -1.62
C ASP A 173 -15.70 2.25 -1.03
N ARG A 174 -15.64 1.03 -0.47
CA ARG A 174 -14.44 0.45 0.13
C ARG A 174 -13.43 0.05 -0.95
N LEU A 175 -12.15 0.38 -0.72
CA LEU A 175 -11.04 -0.17 -1.50
C LEU A 175 -10.67 -1.56 -1.00
N ALA A 176 -10.49 -2.51 -1.91
CA ALA A 176 -10.02 -3.83 -1.56
C ALA A 176 -8.52 -3.79 -1.17
N PRO A 177 -8.10 -4.46 -0.08
CA PRO A 177 -6.70 -4.58 0.29
C PRO A 177 -5.98 -5.62 -0.56
N PHE A 178 -4.84 -5.23 -1.14
CA PHE A 178 -3.94 -6.13 -1.86
C PHE A 178 -2.53 -6.08 -1.27
N ARG A 179 -1.81 -7.19 -1.33
CA ARG A 179 -0.37 -7.27 -1.06
C ARG A 179 0.30 -8.01 -2.21
N ASN A 180 1.30 -7.38 -2.82
CA ASN A 180 2.04 -7.93 -3.97
C ASN A 180 1.11 -8.47 -5.10
N GLY A 181 0.02 -7.76 -5.39
CA GLY A 181 -0.94 -8.12 -6.44
C GLY A 181 -1.96 -9.21 -6.07
N VAL A 182 -2.03 -9.61 -4.80
CA VAL A 182 -2.99 -10.62 -4.30
C VAL A 182 -4.05 -9.96 -3.43
N ASN A 183 -5.33 -10.24 -3.71
CA ASN A 183 -6.47 -9.73 -2.95
C ASN A 183 -6.57 -10.42 -1.59
N LEU A 184 -6.40 -9.66 -0.50
CA LEU A 184 -6.45 -10.10 0.89
C LEU A 184 -7.79 -9.80 1.57
N GLU A 185 -8.77 -9.27 0.84
CA GLU A 185 -10.05 -8.91 1.43
C GLU A 185 -10.69 -10.10 2.14
N ALA A 186 -11.08 -9.88 3.37
CA ALA A 186 -11.75 -10.83 4.25
C ALA A 186 -12.88 -10.14 5.00
N SER A 187 -13.74 -10.89 5.68
CA SER A 187 -14.83 -10.35 6.50
C SER A 187 -14.27 -9.42 7.59
N TRP A 188 -13.19 -9.84 8.26
CA TRP A 188 -12.49 -9.10 9.30
C TRP A 188 -10.99 -9.33 9.15
N GLY A 189 -10.27 -8.30 8.75
CA GLY A 189 -8.84 -8.35 8.43
C GLY A 189 -8.56 -7.89 6.99
N PRO A 190 -7.33 -7.99 6.49
CA PRO A 190 -6.11 -8.49 7.14
C PRO A 190 -5.62 -7.61 8.30
N LEU A 191 -4.59 -8.10 9.03
CA LEU A 191 -3.89 -7.26 9.99
C LEU A 191 -3.36 -6.00 9.29
N ASN A 192 -3.41 -4.90 10.00
CA ASN A 192 -2.90 -3.61 9.55
C ASN A 192 -1.42 -3.71 9.16
N GLU A 193 -1.09 -3.26 7.95
CA GLU A 193 0.27 -3.36 7.40
C GLU A 193 1.26 -2.50 8.18
N ASP A 194 2.36 -3.09 8.61
CA ASP A 194 3.48 -2.37 9.20
C ASP A 194 4.42 -1.81 8.12
N MET A 195 4.70 -0.51 8.19
CA MET A 195 5.49 0.19 7.18
C MET A 195 6.98 -0.20 7.18
N ALA A 196 7.48 -0.92 8.19
CA ALA A 196 8.84 -1.46 8.17
C ALA A 196 9.06 -2.46 7.03
N PHE A 197 7.99 -3.15 6.58
CA PHE A 197 8.05 -4.16 5.52
C PHE A 197 7.68 -3.62 4.14
N VAL A 198 7.20 -2.38 4.05
CA VAL A 198 6.60 -1.78 2.86
C VAL A 198 7.64 -0.97 2.07
N ASP A 199 7.70 -1.20 0.77
CA ASP A 199 8.45 -0.40 -0.20
C ASP A 199 7.62 0.79 -0.68
N ARG A 200 6.36 0.53 -1.05
CA ARG A 200 5.38 1.54 -1.50
C ARG A 200 3.97 1.02 -1.36
N ILE A 201 3.00 1.95 -1.42
CA ILE A 201 1.59 1.61 -1.52
C ILE A 201 1.05 2.23 -2.80
N GLU A 202 0.45 1.41 -3.66
CA GLU A 202 -0.14 1.82 -4.92
C GLU A 202 -1.66 1.85 -4.79
N TYR A 203 -2.27 2.99 -5.01
CA TYR A 203 -3.72 3.16 -5.00
C TYR A 203 -4.22 3.23 -6.42
N VAL A 204 -4.90 2.17 -6.86
CA VAL A 204 -5.52 2.07 -8.19
C VAL A 204 -7.00 2.41 -8.05
N LYS A 205 -7.41 3.52 -8.62
CA LYS A 205 -8.78 4.02 -8.49
C LYS A 205 -9.64 3.62 -9.67
N GLY A 206 -10.88 3.25 -9.38
CA GLY A 206 -11.80 2.67 -10.34
C GLY A 206 -11.63 1.15 -10.50
N PRO A 207 -12.52 0.51 -11.23
CA PRO A 207 -12.49 -0.94 -11.47
C PRO A 207 -11.15 -1.39 -12.04
N ALA A 208 -10.64 -2.48 -11.55
CA ALA A 208 -9.45 -3.12 -12.08
C ALA A 208 -9.72 -4.62 -12.35
N GLY A 209 -10.97 -4.95 -12.63
CA GLY A 209 -11.42 -6.33 -12.81
C GLY A 209 -10.70 -7.07 -13.91
N PHE A 210 -10.14 -6.36 -14.91
CA PHE A 210 -9.33 -6.96 -15.96
C PHE A 210 -7.95 -7.41 -15.44
N MET A 211 -7.33 -6.65 -14.51
CA MET A 211 -6.05 -6.99 -13.90
C MET A 211 -6.19 -8.01 -12.77
N LEU A 212 -7.27 -7.90 -12.02
CA LEU A 212 -7.47 -8.63 -10.76
C LEU A 212 -8.81 -9.35 -10.79
N ALA A 213 -8.87 -10.57 -10.31
CA ALA A 213 -9.96 -11.52 -10.55
C ALA A 213 -11.37 -10.99 -10.23
N ASN A 214 -11.51 -10.36 -9.08
CA ASN A 214 -12.73 -9.70 -8.63
C ASN A 214 -12.34 -8.56 -7.71
N GLY A 215 -13.12 -7.51 -7.70
CA GLY A 215 -12.80 -6.34 -6.88
C GLY A 215 -13.91 -5.33 -6.86
N ASN A 216 -13.77 -4.37 -5.95
CA ASN A 216 -14.69 -3.28 -5.78
C ASN A 216 -14.58 -2.30 -6.95
N PRO A 217 -15.70 -1.76 -7.46
CA PRO A 217 -15.68 -0.77 -8.54
C PRO A 217 -14.98 0.55 -8.19
N SER A 218 -14.77 0.86 -6.90
CA SER A 218 -14.01 2.03 -6.46
C SER A 218 -12.51 1.84 -6.56
N GLY A 219 -12.03 0.59 -6.63
CA GLY A 219 -10.62 0.25 -6.78
C GLY A 219 -10.04 -0.56 -5.62
N PHE A 220 -8.73 -0.51 -5.52
CA PHE A 220 -7.96 -1.21 -4.49
C PHE A 220 -6.70 -0.44 -4.13
N TYR A 221 -6.11 -0.78 -2.99
CA TYR A 221 -4.73 -0.42 -2.68
C TYR A 221 -3.85 -1.66 -2.65
N ASN A 222 -2.63 -1.54 -3.16
CA ASN A 222 -1.67 -2.62 -3.27
C ASN A 222 -0.42 -2.29 -2.45
N VAL A 223 -0.21 -3.01 -1.37
CA VAL A 223 1.00 -2.91 -0.57
C VAL A 223 2.10 -3.72 -1.23
N VAL A 224 3.16 -3.06 -1.64
CA VAL A 224 4.35 -3.68 -2.23
C VAL A 224 5.39 -3.85 -1.14
N THR A 225 5.77 -5.08 -0.84
CA THR A 225 6.77 -5.39 0.18
C THR A 225 8.19 -5.18 -0.34
N LYS A 226 9.12 -4.88 0.57
CA LYS A 226 10.54 -4.68 0.25
C LYS A 226 11.17 -5.96 -0.30
N LYS A 227 11.96 -5.82 -1.37
CA LYS A 227 12.69 -6.91 -2.03
C LYS A 227 14.20 -6.66 -1.96
N PRO A 228 15.06 -7.71 -2.11
CA PRO A 228 16.50 -7.53 -2.27
C PRO A 228 16.82 -6.60 -3.44
N THR A 229 17.70 -5.62 -3.22
CA THR A 229 18.10 -4.66 -4.26
C THR A 229 19.38 -5.08 -4.98
N GLY A 230 20.10 -6.08 -4.46
CA GLY A 230 21.40 -6.51 -4.98
C GLY A 230 22.56 -5.62 -4.53
N VAL A 231 22.33 -4.70 -3.61
CA VAL A 231 23.34 -3.79 -3.04
C VAL A 231 23.38 -3.99 -1.53
N ASN A 232 24.58 -4.09 -0.96
CA ASN A 232 24.74 -4.14 0.49
C ASN A 232 24.32 -2.81 1.11
N ARG A 233 23.23 -2.83 1.87
CA ARG A 233 22.68 -1.68 2.56
C ARG A 233 22.01 -2.12 3.84
N GLN A 234 22.38 -1.51 4.94
CA GLN A 234 21.85 -1.86 6.25
C GLN A 234 21.42 -0.59 6.97
N SER A 235 20.28 -0.64 7.64
CA SER A 235 19.81 0.46 8.47
C SER A 235 19.13 -0.06 9.71
N PHE A 236 19.30 0.72 10.80
CA PHE A 236 18.59 0.56 12.05
C PHE A 236 17.94 1.89 12.40
N ASP A 237 16.66 1.85 12.76
CA ASP A 237 15.94 3.02 13.22
C ASP A 237 15.34 2.70 14.60
N PHE A 238 15.49 3.62 15.56
CA PHE A 238 14.84 3.59 16.85
C PHE A 238 13.99 4.85 17.01
N SER A 239 12.82 4.72 17.60
CA SER A 239 11.94 5.85 17.89
C SER A 239 11.28 5.71 19.25
N ALA A 240 11.06 6.86 19.89
CA ALA A 240 10.32 7.00 21.13
C ALA A 240 9.29 8.13 20.96
N GLY A 241 8.16 8.00 21.62
CA GLY A 241 7.10 8.99 21.49
C GLY A 241 6.12 9.00 22.66
N SER A 242 5.14 9.89 22.55
CA SER A 242 4.05 9.99 23.51
C SER A 242 3.36 8.64 23.71
N PHE A 243 2.79 8.44 24.88
CA PHE A 243 2.06 7.21 25.27
C PHE A 243 2.99 5.99 25.32
N ASN A 244 4.17 6.14 25.89
CA ASN A 244 5.15 5.06 26.07
C ASN A 244 5.37 4.26 24.78
N ASN A 245 5.37 4.95 23.62
CA ASN A 245 5.57 4.32 22.34
C ASN A 245 7.08 4.21 22.05
N TYR A 246 7.59 2.99 22.07
CA TYR A 246 8.97 2.64 21.74
C TYR A 246 8.97 1.68 20.55
N ARG A 247 9.75 2.01 19.53
CA ARG A 247 9.82 1.20 18.31
C ARG A 247 11.25 1.08 17.81
N ALA A 248 11.64 -0.14 17.43
CA ALA A 248 12.90 -0.44 16.78
C ALA A 248 12.65 -1.16 15.46
N THR A 249 13.40 -0.82 14.40
CA THR A 249 13.35 -1.51 13.12
C THR A 249 14.75 -1.73 12.57
N ALA A 250 14.93 -2.84 11.82
CA ALA A 250 16.13 -3.13 11.07
C ALA A 250 15.77 -3.49 9.62
N ASP A 251 16.54 -3.00 8.66
CA ASP A 251 16.43 -3.31 7.23
C ASP A 251 17.82 -3.71 6.73
N LEU A 252 18.02 -5.01 6.52
CA LEU A 252 19.29 -5.63 6.15
C LEU A 252 19.15 -6.16 4.73
N ASP A 253 19.80 -5.50 3.77
CA ASP A 253 19.77 -5.84 2.35
C ASP A 253 21.19 -6.15 1.87
N GLY A 254 21.37 -7.23 1.09
CA GLY A 254 22.70 -7.59 0.64
C GLY A 254 22.80 -8.84 -0.21
N LEU A 255 24.06 -9.21 -0.47
CA LEU A 255 24.47 -10.39 -1.22
C LEU A 255 24.90 -11.48 -0.25
N LEU A 256 24.40 -12.71 -0.43
CA LEU A 256 24.87 -13.91 0.30
C LEU A 256 25.98 -14.64 -0.44
N THR A 257 26.10 -14.44 -1.76
CA THR A 257 27.17 -15.04 -2.59
C THR A 257 27.97 -13.96 -3.29
N LYS A 258 29.28 -14.19 -3.49
CA LYS A 258 30.20 -13.23 -4.14
C LYS A 258 29.82 -12.93 -5.60
N ASP A 259 29.21 -13.88 -6.29
CA ASP A 259 28.73 -13.74 -7.66
C ASP A 259 27.40 -12.98 -7.76
N GLY A 260 26.81 -12.57 -6.62
CA GLY A 260 25.55 -11.82 -6.55
C GLY A 260 24.30 -12.60 -6.95
N LYS A 261 24.41 -13.92 -7.14
CA LYS A 261 23.27 -14.76 -7.52
C LYS A 261 22.27 -14.92 -6.38
N LEU A 262 22.75 -15.14 -5.15
CA LEU A 262 21.89 -15.23 -3.98
C LEU A 262 21.91 -13.92 -3.22
N GLN A 263 20.73 -13.29 -3.16
CA GLN A 263 20.49 -12.00 -2.51
C GLN A 263 19.51 -12.19 -1.37
N TYR A 264 19.63 -11.38 -0.33
CA TYR A 264 18.71 -11.39 0.79
C TYR A 264 18.23 -9.99 1.16
N ARG A 265 17.06 -9.90 1.75
CA ARG A 265 16.62 -8.75 2.53
C ARG A 265 15.89 -9.25 3.76
N LEU A 266 16.28 -8.77 4.92
CA LEU A 266 15.64 -9.09 6.20
C LEU A 266 15.16 -7.80 6.84
N ASN A 267 13.85 -7.70 7.06
CA ASN A 267 13.27 -6.62 7.82
C ASN A 267 12.78 -7.15 9.16
N LEU A 268 13.12 -6.43 10.22
CA LEU A 268 12.71 -6.72 11.59
C LEU A 268 12.02 -5.48 12.17
N MET A 269 11.01 -5.69 12.99
CA MET A 269 10.37 -4.62 13.75
C MET A 269 9.89 -5.12 15.10
N GLY A 270 9.94 -4.24 16.10
CA GLY A 270 9.33 -4.40 17.40
C GLY A 270 8.81 -3.06 17.89
N GLN A 271 7.59 -3.07 18.44
CA GLN A 271 6.93 -1.91 19.00
C GLN A 271 6.24 -2.27 20.31
N LEU A 272 6.43 -1.45 21.31
CA LEU A 272 5.67 -1.43 22.55
C LEU A 272 5.00 -0.06 22.63
N ALA A 273 3.68 -0.03 22.76
CA ALA A 273 2.94 1.22 22.83
C ALA A 273 1.76 1.09 23.78
N GLU A 274 1.58 2.09 24.60
CA GLU A 274 0.34 2.36 25.30
C GLU A 274 -0.52 3.32 24.46
N SER A 275 -1.69 3.65 24.96
CA SER A 275 -2.62 4.57 24.32
C SER A 275 -2.82 5.83 25.20
N TYR A 276 -3.33 6.89 24.58
CA TYR A 276 -3.88 8.03 25.32
C TYR A 276 -5.15 7.65 26.10
N ARG A 277 -5.80 6.53 25.77
CA ARG A 277 -6.89 5.94 26.56
C ARG A 277 -6.31 5.05 27.65
N PRO A 278 -6.79 5.15 28.89
CA PRO A 278 -6.36 4.27 29.96
C PRO A 278 -6.55 2.79 29.60
N TYR A 279 -5.64 1.94 30.04
CA TYR A 279 -5.64 0.48 29.87
C TYR A 279 -5.51 -0.05 28.45
N ASP A 280 -5.47 0.83 27.46
CA ASP A 280 -5.28 0.47 26.06
C ASP A 280 -3.81 0.36 25.70
N PHE A 281 -3.45 -0.67 24.94
CA PHE A 281 -2.07 -0.89 24.49
C PHE A 281 -2.05 -1.66 23.16
N THR A 282 -0.94 -1.53 22.44
CA THR A 282 -0.66 -2.31 21.23
C THR A 282 0.83 -2.65 21.18
N ASN A 283 1.16 -3.93 21.40
CA ASN A 283 2.51 -4.45 21.21
C ASN A 283 2.55 -5.22 19.89
N HIS A 284 3.51 -4.88 19.04
CA HIS A 284 3.59 -5.41 17.69
C HIS A 284 5.03 -5.84 17.36
N PHE A 285 5.21 -7.07 16.87
CA PHE A 285 6.50 -7.64 16.49
C PHE A 285 6.37 -8.26 15.11
N GLY A 286 7.43 -8.17 14.31
CA GLY A 286 7.39 -8.77 13.00
C GLY A 286 8.76 -9.04 12.41
N VAL A 287 8.79 -10.03 11.50
CA VAL A 287 9.96 -10.42 10.74
C VAL A 287 9.55 -10.72 9.30
N ALA A 288 10.34 -10.21 8.36
CA ALA A 288 10.09 -10.39 6.93
C ALA A 288 11.39 -10.70 6.18
N PRO A 289 11.83 -11.98 6.13
CA PRO A 289 12.93 -12.43 5.29
C PRO A 289 12.48 -12.57 3.83
N VAL A 290 13.35 -12.14 2.92
CA VAL A 290 13.20 -12.32 1.46
C VAL A 290 14.51 -12.86 0.91
N LEU A 291 14.42 -13.92 0.12
CA LEU A 291 15.55 -14.49 -0.62
C LEU A 291 15.27 -14.40 -2.12
N ARG A 292 16.24 -13.94 -2.88
CA ARG A 292 16.20 -13.93 -4.34
C ARG A 292 17.40 -14.70 -4.88
N TYR A 293 17.11 -15.69 -5.72
CA TYR A 293 18.13 -16.46 -6.41
C TYR A 293 18.04 -16.25 -7.92
N LYS A 294 19.12 -15.73 -8.51
CA LYS A 294 19.31 -15.59 -9.95
C LYS A 294 20.04 -16.81 -10.47
N PHE A 295 19.33 -17.78 -11.07
CA PHE A 295 19.96 -18.96 -11.68
C PHE A 295 20.93 -18.52 -12.79
N ASP A 296 20.45 -17.56 -13.59
CA ASP A 296 21.15 -16.91 -14.68
C ASP A 296 20.52 -15.54 -14.98
N ASN A 297 20.87 -14.90 -16.09
CA ASN A 297 20.34 -13.60 -16.50
C ASN A 297 18.85 -13.63 -16.92
N LYS A 298 18.29 -14.83 -17.12
CA LYS A 298 16.89 -15.01 -17.58
C LYS A 298 15.97 -15.54 -16.48
N ASN A 299 16.51 -16.29 -15.52
CA ASN A 299 15.74 -17.04 -14.54
C ASN A 299 15.96 -16.49 -13.14
N THR A 300 14.91 -16.06 -12.47
CA THR A 300 14.94 -15.55 -11.10
C THR A 300 13.84 -16.19 -10.27
N LEU A 301 14.18 -16.63 -9.06
CA LEU A 301 13.22 -17.10 -8.06
C LEU A 301 13.32 -16.20 -6.83
N THR A 302 12.18 -15.68 -6.37
CA THR A 302 12.07 -14.88 -5.15
C THR A 302 11.14 -15.58 -4.17
N ALA A 303 11.63 -15.85 -2.97
CA ALA A 303 10.85 -16.41 -1.85
C ALA A 303 10.74 -15.35 -0.76
N GLU A 304 9.52 -15.09 -0.31
CA GLU A 304 9.21 -14.11 0.73
C GLU A 304 8.40 -14.78 1.83
N TYR A 305 8.70 -14.42 3.06
CA TYR A 305 7.88 -14.77 4.21
C TYR A 305 7.71 -13.53 5.08
N THR A 306 6.53 -13.33 5.64
CA THR A 306 6.27 -12.30 6.64
C THR A 306 5.51 -12.93 7.78
N TYR A 307 5.98 -12.68 8.99
CA TYR A 307 5.28 -13.02 10.24
C TYR A 307 5.11 -11.77 11.07
N GLN A 308 3.88 -11.54 11.54
CA GLN A 308 3.54 -10.46 12.45
C GLN A 308 2.76 -11.03 13.64
N PHE A 309 3.08 -10.56 14.83
CA PHE A 309 2.36 -10.82 16.06
C PHE A 309 1.94 -9.50 16.68
N GLN A 310 0.65 -9.33 16.92
CA GLN A 310 0.13 -8.18 17.63
C GLN A 310 -0.64 -8.64 18.86
N ARG A 311 -0.33 -8.00 20.00
CA ARG A 311 -1.10 -8.14 21.25
C ARG A 311 -1.67 -6.78 21.60
N MET A 312 -2.98 -6.73 21.79
CA MET A 312 -3.71 -5.50 22.07
C MET A 312 -4.85 -5.77 23.06
N ASN A 313 -5.52 -4.72 23.51
CA ASN A 313 -6.72 -4.86 24.32
C ASN A 313 -7.86 -5.56 23.56
N ALA A 314 -8.93 -5.95 24.25
CA ALA A 314 -10.14 -6.51 23.61
C ALA A 314 -10.69 -5.53 22.55
N PHE A 315 -11.29 -6.07 21.49
CA PHE A 315 -11.92 -5.24 20.47
C PHE A 315 -13.10 -4.45 21.03
N GLY A 316 -13.34 -3.26 20.50
CA GLY A 316 -14.46 -2.43 20.89
C GLY A 316 -14.18 -1.44 22.04
N THR A 317 -13.09 -1.60 22.78
CA THR A 317 -12.73 -0.68 23.89
C THR A 317 -12.53 0.77 23.45
N ALA A 318 -12.19 0.96 22.17
CA ALA A 318 -11.95 2.28 21.57
C ALA A 318 -13.22 3.05 21.21
N TYR A 319 -14.39 2.42 21.21
CA TYR A 319 -15.64 3.09 20.88
C TYR A 319 -16.21 3.88 22.05
N LEU A 320 -16.65 5.09 21.73
CA LEU A 320 -17.39 5.97 22.62
C LEU A 320 -18.85 5.98 22.19
N PHE A 321 -19.75 6.02 23.18
CA PHE A 321 -21.20 5.98 22.98
C PHE A 321 -21.87 7.06 23.82
N SER A 322 -22.81 7.80 23.25
CA SER A 322 -23.56 8.83 24.00
C SER A 322 -24.87 9.18 23.31
N THR A 323 -25.89 9.50 24.07
CA THR A 323 -27.15 10.11 23.57
C THR A 323 -27.03 11.63 23.40
N LYS A 324 -25.91 12.24 23.84
CA LYS A 324 -25.72 13.70 23.85
C LYS A 324 -25.01 14.23 22.58
N GLY A 325 -24.69 13.38 21.62
CA GLY A 325 -24.00 13.76 20.38
C GLY A 325 -22.55 13.30 20.31
N TYR A 326 -21.94 13.49 19.13
CA TYR A 326 -20.54 13.20 18.90
C TYR A 326 -19.63 14.09 19.76
N ALA A 327 -18.48 13.56 20.18
CA ALA A 327 -17.47 14.23 20.99
C ALA A 327 -18.01 14.79 22.35
N SER A 328 -19.11 14.26 22.85
CA SER A 328 -19.70 14.65 24.13
C SER A 328 -19.00 14.04 25.35
N LEU A 329 -18.13 13.05 25.14
CA LEU A 329 -17.26 12.44 26.16
C LEU A 329 -15.82 12.90 25.98
N PRO A 330 -14.98 12.90 27.05
CA PRO A 330 -13.54 13.13 26.93
C PRO A 330 -12.91 12.16 25.92
N ARG A 331 -11.89 12.61 25.17
CA ARG A 331 -11.26 11.76 24.14
C ARG A 331 -10.54 10.54 24.72
N ASP A 332 -10.07 10.66 25.94
CA ASP A 332 -9.41 9.61 26.71
C ASP A 332 -10.37 8.76 27.55
N PHE A 333 -11.67 8.99 27.42
CA PHE A 333 -12.68 8.13 28.03
C PHE A 333 -12.52 6.68 27.57
N THR A 334 -12.67 5.75 28.51
CA THR A 334 -12.78 4.31 28.23
C THR A 334 -13.89 3.70 29.03
N ASN A 335 -14.62 2.79 28.38
CA ASN A 335 -15.61 1.95 29.03
C ASN A 335 -15.02 0.59 29.46
N ALA A 336 -13.72 0.39 29.27
CA ALA A 336 -13.03 -0.86 29.57
C ALA A 336 -12.63 -0.94 31.05
N PRO A 337 -12.81 -2.08 31.72
CA PRO A 337 -12.20 -2.34 33.02
C PRO A 337 -10.68 -2.37 32.97
N ALA A 338 -10.04 -2.01 34.08
CA ALA A 338 -8.59 -1.89 34.19
C ALA A 338 -7.82 -3.19 33.88
N ASN A 339 -8.44 -4.33 34.09
CA ASN A 339 -7.88 -5.66 33.81
C ASN A 339 -8.43 -6.32 32.56
N SER A 340 -8.82 -5.55 31.54
CA SER A 340 -9.35 -6.06 30.28
C SER A 340 -8.46 -7.14 29.66
N PRO A 341 -9.01 -8.27 29.18
CA PRO A 341 -8.22 -9.35 28.64
C PRO A 341 -7.64 -8.98 27.27
N ALA A 342 -6.42 -9.42 27.01
CA ALA A 342 -5.74 -9.15 25.75
C ALA A 342 -6.23 -10.05 24.60
N THR A 343 -6.25 -9.49 23.40
CA THR A 343 -6.41 -10.21 22.14
C THR A 343 -5.05 -10.39 21.47
N ASN A 344 -4.76 -11.61 21.01
CA ASN A 344 -3.55 -11.96 20.29
C ASN A 344 -3.88 -12.21 18.82
N ILE A 345 -3.11 -11.59 17.92
CA ILE A 345 -3.27 -11.70 16.47
C ILE A 345 -1.96 -12.20 15.88
N TYR A 346 -2.07 -13.20 15.02
CA TYR A 346 -0.97 -13.80 14.27
C TYR A 346 -1.27 -13.66 12.79
N ASP A 347 -0.43 -12.95 12.05
CA ASP A 347 -0.56 -12.77 10.61
C ASP A 347 0.68 -13.31 9.91
N GLN A 348 0.47 -14.19 8.94
CA GLN A 348 1.55 -14.84 8.19
C GLN A 348 1.26 -14.77 6.71
N SER A 349 2.28 -14.47 5.92
CA SER A 349 2.18 -14.58 4.47
C SER A 349 3.46 -15.17 3.87
N ALA A 350 3.30 -15.97 2.83
CA ALA A 350 4.39 -16.49 2.03
C ALA A 350 4.11 -16.26 0.55
N PHE A 351 5.14 -15.86 -0.19
CA PHE A 351 5.11 -15.75 -1.64
C PHE A 351 6.30 -16.49 -2.24
N LEU A 352 6.05 -17.16 -3.34
CA LEU A 352 7.08 -17.74 -4.20
C LEU A 352 6.84 -17.24 -5.61
N THR A 353 7.76 -16.42 -6.12
CA THR A 353 7.65 -15.81 -7.45
C THR A 353 8.80 -16.28 -8.34
N TYR A 354 8.47 -16.89 -9.45
CA TYR A 354 9.39 -17.26 -10.51
C TYR A 354 9.21 -16.35 -11.72
N GLU A 355 10.31 -15.82 -12.23
CA GLU A 355 10.35 -15.00 -13.43
C GLU A 355 11.29 -15.62 -14.46
N HIS A 356 10.82 -15.72 -15.70
CA HIS A 356 11.62 -16.16 -16.84
C HIS A 356 11.57 -15.12 -17.96
N LYS A 357 12.73 -14.64 -18.40
CA LYS A 357 12.88 -13.74 -19.56
C LYS A 357 13.21 -14.58 -20.79
N PHE A 358 12.26 -14.76 -21.68
CA PHE A 358 12.51 -15.40 -22.98
C PHE A 358 13.41 -14.51 -23.86
N SER A 359 13.17 -13.20 -23.79
CA SER A 359 13.92 -12.15 -24.44
C SER A 359 13.72 -10.82 -23.69
N ASP A 360 14.32 -9.73 -24.16
CA ASP A 360 14.08 -8.39 -23.58
C ASP A 360 12.61 -7.93 -23.75
N LYS A 361 11.88 -8.52 -24.69
CA LYS A 361 10.49 -8.20 -25.01
C LYS A 361 9.46 -9.14 -24.39
N TRP A 362 9.88 -10.33 -23.94
CA TRP A 362 8.95 -11.36 -23.45
C TRP A 362 9.38 -11.90 -22.10
N LYS A 363 8.47 -11.80 -21.16
CA LYS A 363 8.65 -12.29 -19.78
C LYS A 363 7.45 -13.11 -19.34
N PHE A 364 7.73 -14.21 -18.66
CA PHE A 364 6.77 -15.01 -17.90
C PHE A 364 6.96 -14.79 -16.42
N THR A 365 5.86 -14.70 -15.68
CA THR A 365 5.85 -14.63 -14.22
C THR A 365 4.84 -15.63 -13.67
N ALA A 366 5.26 -16.44 -12.72
CA ALA A 366 4.39 -17.33 -11.93
C ALA A 366 4.56 -16.98 -10.45
N GLN A 367 3.47 -16.86 -9.72
CA GLN A 367 3.48 -16.54 -8.29
C GLN A 367 2.47 -17.41 -7.55
N GLY A 368 2.94 -18.16 -6.54
CA GLY A 368 2.11 -18.80 -5.53
C GLY A 368 2.15 -17.99 -4.24
N SER A 369 1.01 -17.90 -3.54
CA SER A 369 0.94 -17.22 -2.26
C SER A 369 0.02 -17.91 -1.26
N TYR A 370 0.37 -17.77 0.01
CA TYR A 370 -0.38 -18.28 1.14
C TYR A 370 -0.45 -17.23 2.25
N PHE A 371 -1.66 -17.00 2.77
CA PHE A 371 -1.91 -16.12 3.91
C PHE A 371 -2.66 -16.86 4.98
N ASN A 372 -2.31 -16.61 6.22
CA ASN A 372 -2.99 -17.14 7.39
C ASN A 372 -3.05 -16.07 8.49
N TYR A 373 -4.22 -15.52 8.68
CA TYR A 373 -4.55 -14.65 9.79
C TYR A 373 -5.27 -15.48 10.87
N LYS A 374 -4.82 -15.34 12.10
CA LYS A 374 -5.45 -15.98 13.27
C LYS A 374 -5.56 -14.95 14.39
N GLN A 375 -6.73 -14.87 14.96
CA GLN A 375 -7.06 -14.04 16.10
C GLN A 375 -7.58 -14.93 17.23
N VAL A 376 -7.11 -14.69 18.45
CA VAL A 376 -7.58 -15.32 19.66
C VAL A 376 -7.83 -14.24 20.69
N GLY A 377 -9.11 -14.00 21.01
CA GLY A 377 -9.40 -12.86 21.86
C GLY A 377 -10.85 -12.65 22.21
N TYR A 378 -11.15 -11.38 22.43
CA TYR A 378 -12.41 -10.94 23.01
C TYR A 378 -12.92 -9.70 22.30
N SER A 379 -14.23 -9.52 22.32
CA SER A 379 -14.89 -8.31 21.83
C SER A 379 -15.74 -7.69 22.94
N TYR A 380 -15.75 -6.39 22.98
CA TYR A 380 -16.34 -5.57 24.01
C TYR A 380 -17.45 -4.71 23.38
N TRP A 381 -18.69 -4.85 23.87
CA TRP A 381 -19.83 -4.13 23.31
C TRP A 381 -20.75 -3.60 24.39
N ILE A 382 -21.48 -2.51 24.06
CA ILE A 382 -22.65 -2.08 24.81
C ILE A 382 -23.89 -2.71 24.19
N ASN A 383 -24.80 -3.15 25.07
CA ASN A 383 -26.10 -3.71 24.67
C ASN A 383 -27.19 -2.62 24.69
N SER A 384 -27.06 -1.66 25.61
CA SER A 384 -27.96 -0.53 25.71
C SER A 384 -27.31 0.64 26.42
N ILE A 385 -27.78 1.85 26.15
CA ILE A 385 -27.41 3.08 26.83
C ILE A 385 -28.65 3.92 27.10
N LEU A 386 -28.82 4.37 28.35
CA LEU A 386 -29.87 5.27 28.77
C LEU A 386 -29.43 6.73 28.75
N ASP A 387 -30.35 7.66 28.79
CA ASP A 387 -30.07 9.10 28.72
C ASP A 387 -29.38 9.66 29.98
N ASN A 388 -29.54 8.98 31.11
CA ASN A 388 -28.83 9.26 32.35
C ASN A 388 -27.35 8.77 32.34
N GLY A 389 -26.93 8.10 31.25
CA GLY A 389 -25.58 7.58 31.08
C GLY A 389 -25.36 6.13 31.54
N ASP A 390 -26.39 5.45 32.01
CA ASP A 390 -26.31 4.03 32.36
C ASP A 390 -26.17 3.16 31.12
N VAL A 391 -25.19 2.27 31.12
CA VAL A 391 -24.83 1.37 30.02
C VAL A 391 -24.75 -0.07 30.52
N ASN A 392 -25.33 -0.99 29.77
CA ASN A 392 -25.10 -2.42 29.95
C ASN A 392 -24.02 -2.89 28.97
N ARG A 393 -22.91 -3.36 29.53
CA ARG A 393 -21.75 -3.82 28.75
C ARG A 393 -21.72 -5.35 28.67
N SER A 394 -21.21 -5.86 27.56
CA SER A 394 -20.95 -7.29 27.39
C SER A 394 -19.54 -7.55 26.91
N LEU A 395 -18.98 -8.68 27.35
CA LEU A 395 -17.76 -9.25 26.79
C LEU A 395 -18.11 -10.51 26.02
N GLY A 396 -17.76 -10.54 24.74
CA GLY A 396 -17.92 -11.69 23.86
C GLY A 396 -16.59 -12.39 23.57
N LEU A 397 -16.65 -13.68 23.31
CA LEU A 397 -15.57 -14.42 22.69
C LEU A 397 -15.44 -13.96 21.24
N TRP A 398 -14.20 -13.76 20.76
CA TRP A 398 -13.94 -13.55 19.34
C TRP A 398 -12.63 -14.19 18.91
N ASP A 399 -12.73 -15.44 18.55
CA ASP A 399 -11.66 -16.16 17.87
C ASP A 399 -11.96 -16.21 16.38
N ALA A 400 -10.98 -15.92 15.52
CA ALA A 400 -11.16 -15.93 14.07
C ALA A 400 -9.95 -16.48 13.35
N SER A 401 -10.18 -17.02 12.15
CA SER A 401 -9.11 -17.42 11.22
C SER A 401 -9.52 -17.12 9.79
N ASN A 402 -8.57 -16.56 9.04
CA ASN A 402 -8.70 -16.32 7.60
C ASN A 402 -7.52 -16.95 6.88
N ARG A 403 -7.79 -17.77 5.86
CA ARG A 403 -6.79 -18.42 5.01
C ARG A 403 -7.04 -18.05 3.56
N ILE A 404 -5.98 -17.61 2.87
CA ILE A 404 -6.04 -17.29 1.45
C ILE A 404 -4.92 -18.04 0.74
N LYS A 405 -5.27 -18.75 -0.32
CA LYS A 405 -4.35 -19.39 -1.25
C LYS A 405 -4.56 -18.79 -2.62
N ASN A 406 -3.49 -18.42 -3.29
CA ASN A 406 -3.57 -17.86 -4.61
C ASN A 406 -2.44 -18.38 -5.48
N LEU A 407 -2.75 -18.65 -6.75
CA LEU A 407 -1.80 -18.94 -7.79
C LEU A 407 -2.11 -18.06 -8.99
N GLN A 408 -1.10 -17.40 -9.53
CA GLN A 408 -1.20 -16.60 -10.74
C GLN A 408 -0.02 -16.87 -11.66
N ALA A 409 -0.29 -16.88 -12.97
CA ALA A 409 0.73 -17.03 -13.99
C ALA A 409 0.38 -16.16 -15.20
N PHE A 410 1.35 -15.39 -15.69
CA PHE A 410 1.11 -14.48 -16.79
C PHE A 410 2.34 -14.20 -17.64
N PHE A 411 2.08 -13.78 -18.87
CA PHE A 411 3.07 -13.32 -19.83
C PHE A 411 2.90 -11.82 -20.08
N ASN A 412 4.02 -11.10 -20.07
CA ASN A 412 4.12 -9.77 -20.66
C ASN A 412 4.95 -9.86 -21.92
N GLY A 413 4.49 -9.25 -23.00
CA GLY A 413 5.18 -9.29 -24.28
C GLY A 413 5.04 -8.03 -25.11
N GLU A 414 6.03 -7.77 -25.99
CA GLU A 414 5.97 -6.71 -26.99
C GLU A 414 6.18 -7.31 -28.39
N VAL A 415 5.30 -6.96 -29.32
CA VAL A 415 5.36 -7.38 -30.74
C VAL A 415 5.14 -6.16 -31.63
N GLN A 416 5.84 -6.14 -32.78
CA GLN A 416 5.65 -5.16 -33.82
C GLN A 416 5.01 -5.83 -35.04
N THR A 417 3.85 -5.36 -35.48
CA THR A 417 3.20 -5.80 -36.72
C THR A 417 3.08 -4.61 -37.67
N GLY A 418 3.99 -4.54 -38.62
CA GLY A 418 4.11 -3.37 -39.48
C GLY A 418 4.42 -2.09 -38.68
N TRP A 419 3.54 -1.12 -38.79
CA TRP A 419 3.64 0.16 -38.06
C TRP A 419 2.98 0.13 -36.67
N LEU A 420 2.30 -0.98 -36.30
CA LEU A 420 1.57 -1.11 -35.05
C LEU A 420 2.42 -1.82 -34.00
N LYS A 421 2.59 -1.21 -32.85
CA LYS A 421 3.24 -1.83 -31.69
C LYS A 421 2.17 -2.40 -30.74
N HIS A 422 2.34 -3.65 -30.35
CA HIS A 422 1.50 -4.35 -29.39
C HIS A 422 2.24 -4.52 -28.07
N ARG A 423 1.57 -4.25 -26.94
CA ARG A 423 1.98 -4.67 -25.61
C ARG A 423 0.95 -5.62 -25.05
N ILE A 424 1.33 -6.88 -24.96
CA ILE A 424 0.42 -7.98 -24.66
C ILE A 424 0.63 -8.41 -23.20
N LEU A 425 -0.48 -8.54 -22.48
CA LEU A 425 -0.56 -9.19 -21.18
C LEU A 425 -1.60 -10.30 -21.27
N GLY A 426 -1.25 -11.52 -20.88
CA GLY A 426 -2.19 -12.64 -20.81
C GLY A 426 -1.87 -13.57 -19.67
N GLY A 427 -2.88 -14.11 -19.00
CA GLY A 427 -2.60 -14.95 -17.85
C GLY A 427 -3.84 -15.60 -17.22
N VAL A 428 -3.57 -16.31 -16.14
CA VAL A 428 -4.54 -17.04 -15.33
C VAL A 428 -4.37 -16.74 -13.85
N ASP A 429 -5.48 -16.70 -13.11
CA ASP A 429 -5.48 -16.56 -11.65
C ASP A 429 -6.42 -17.58 -11.01
N LEU A 430 -5.95 -18.21 -9.93
CA LEU A 430 -6.72 -19.11 -9.08
C LEU A 430 -6.67 -18.58 -7.65
N GLY A 431 -7.81 -18.57 -6.95
CA GLY A 431 -7.88 -18.14 -5.57
C GLY A 431 -8.87 -18.96 -4.75
N ASP A 432 -8.49 -19.19 -3.48
CA ASP A 432 -9.31 -19.87 -2.47
C ASP A 432 -9.19 -19.10 -1.17
N LYS A 433 -10.29 -18.50 -0.71
CA LYS A 433 -10.40 -17.75 0.54
C LYS A 433 -11.35 -18.49 1.47
N TYR A 434 -10.97 -18.61 2.72
CA TYR A 434 -11.77 -19.24 3.77
C TYR A 434 -11.67 -18.43 5.05
N TYR A 435 -12.79 -18.02 5.60
CA TYR A 435 -12.91 -17.34 6.87
C TYR A 435 -13.83 -18.10 7.80
N ILE A 436 -13.47 -18.17 9.08
CA ILE A 436 -14.26 -18.76 10.16
C ILE A 436 -14.03 -17.98 11.45
N ALA A 437 -15.08 -17.78 12.23
CA ALA A 437 -14.99 -17.12 13.53
C ALA A 437 -15.91 -17.81 14.56
N ASP A 438 -15.58 -17.63 15.84
CA ASP A 438 -16.46 -17.96 16.95
C ASP A 438 -16.72 -16.69 17.76
N TYR A 439 -17.94 -16.20 17.70
CA TYR A 439 -18.47 -15.10 18.50
C TYR A 439 -19.83 -15.48 19.12
N SER A 440 -20.05 -16.77 19.35
CA SER A 440 -21.32 -17.32 19.80
C SER A 440 -21.57 -17.11 21.29
N ARG A 441 -20.57 -16.70 22.05
CA ARG A 441 -20.65 -16.58 23.50
C ARG A 441 -20.37 -15.18 23.97
N SER A 442 -21.28 -14.61 24.77
CA SER A 442 -21.06 -13.34 25.47
C SER A 442 -21.67 -13.41 26.86
N VAL A 443 -21.15 -12.57 27.74
CA VAL A 443 -21.64 -12.42 29.12
C VAL A 443 -21.81 -10.94 29.41
N SER A 444 -22.82 -10.62 30.25
CA SER A 444 -22.98 -9.26 30.79
C SER A 444 -21.87 -8.98 31.78
N LEU A 445 -21.29 -7.81 31.70
CA LEU A 445 -20.31 -7.30 32.68
C LEU A 445 -20.96 -6.51 33.80
N ASP A 446 -22.20 -6.05 33.59
CA ASP A 446 -22.95 -5.20 34.47
C ASP A 446 -24.29 -5.87 34.85
N PRO A 447 -24.27 -7.10 35.50
CA PRO A 447 -25.49 -7.85 35.72
C PRO A 447 -26.41 -7.30 36.82
N THR A 448 -25.87 -6.49 37.73
CA THR A 448 -26.61 -5.94 38.89
C THR A 448 -26.62 -4.40 38.86
N THR A 449 -25.53 -3.77 38.50
CA THR A 449 -25.40 -2.29 38.50
C THR A 449 -24.86 -1.86 37.13
N PRO A 450 -25.60 -1.07 36.36
CA PRO A 450 -25.11 -0.55 35.09
C PRO A 450 -23.82 0.30 35.27
N PHE A 451 -22.94 0.24 34.28
CA PHE A 451 -21.82 1.16 34.16
C PHE A 451 -22.35 2.53 33.75
N ASN A 452 -21.91 3.61 34.40
CA ASN A 452 -22.35 4.95 34.06
C ASN A 452 -21.26 5.76 33.34
N ILE A 453 -21.51 6.21 32.12
CA ILE A 453 -20.52 6.94 31.30
C ILE A 453 -20.16 8.32 31.84
N PHE A 454 -21.00 8.92 32.69
CA PHE A 454 -20.74 10.24 33.32
C PHE A 454 -20.05 10.11 34.68
N ASN A 455 -20.07 8.92 35.28
CA ASN A 455 -19.34 8.56 36.50
C ASN A 455 -18.73 7.17 36.36
N PRO A 456 -17.70 6.98 35.51
CA PRO A 456 -17.20 5.67 35.15
C PRO A 456 -16.44 4.99 36.28
N ASP A 457 -16.85 3.77 36.63
CA ASP A 457 -16.09 2.86 37.46
C ASP A 457 -15.39 1.80 36.58
N ASN A 458 -14.10 1.98 36.36
CA ASN A 458 -13.25 1.09 35.56
C ASN A 458 -12.51 0.06 36.44
N SER A 459 -12.97 -0.21 37.64
CA SER A 459 -12.38 -1.21 38.52
C SER A 459 -12.25 -2.57 37.84
N ALA A 460 -11.32 -3.38 38.31
CA ALA A 460 -11.10 -4.73 37.82
C ALA A 460 -12.35 -5.60 38.04
N VAL A 461 -12.72 -6.39 37.04
CA VAL A 461 -13.84 -7.33 37.07
C VAL A 461 -13.34 -8.77 36.98
N ASN A 462 -14.16 -9.71 37.47
CA ASN A 462 -13.90 -11.13 37.29
C ASN A 462 -14.31 -11.55 35.88
N TRP A 463 -13.32 -11.92 35.08
CA TRP A 463 -13.56 -12.34 33.69
C TRP A 463 -14.06 -13.78 33.62
N PRO A 464 -15.09 -14.07 32.81
CA PRO A 464 -15.52 -15.46 32.57
C PRO A 464 -14.48 -16.22 31.76
N ALA A 465 -14.26 -17.44 32.08
CA ALA A 465 -13.50 -18.38 31.27
C ALA A 465 -14.38 -18.89 30.13
N PHE A 466 -14.08 -18.50 28.89
CA PHE A 466 -14.74 -19.10 27.72
C PHE A 466 -14.07 -20.43 27.37
N ASP A 467 -14.91 -21.46 27.18
CA ASP A 467 -14.46 -22.80 26.79
C ASP A 467 -13.90 -22.78 25.35
N ARG A 468 -12.62 -23.09 25.22
CA ARG A 468 -11.87 -23.20 23.95
C ARG A 468 -11.35 -24.64 23.73
N SER A 469 -11.86 -25.62 24.46
CA SER A 469 -11.43 -27.02 24.38
C SER A 469 -11.63 -27.61 22.98
N GLN A 470 -12.70 -27.23 22.32
CA GLN A 470 -12.93 -27.61 20.93
C GLN A 470 -12.20 -26.68 19.94
N PRO A 471 -11.65 -27.20 18.84
CA PRO A 471 -11.00 -26.38 17.83
C PRO A 471 -11.96 -25.38 17.16
N LEU A 472 -11.44 -24.24 16.71
CA LEU A 472 -12.24 -23.19 16.06
C LEU A 472 -13.05 -23.73 14.86
N SER A 473 -12.52 -24.72 14.13
CA SER A 473 -13.21 -25.38 13.02
C SER A 473 -14.53 -26.05 13.40
N GLN A 474 -14.72 -26.39 14.67
CA GLN A 474 -15.97 -26.92 15.20
C GLN A 474 -16.83 -25.82 15.84
N ARG A 475 -16.22 -25.00 16.71
CA ARG A 475 -16.93 -23.92 17.42
C ARG A 475 -17.51 -22.85 16.47
N GLY A 476 -16.82 -22.53 15.39
CA GLY A 476 -17.18 -21.49 14.45
C GLY A 476 -17.83 -21.97 13.16
N ILE A 477 -18.20 -23.25 13.02
CA ILE A 477 -18.66 -23.79 11.73
C ILE A 477 -19.88 -23.06 11.17
N GLY A 478 -20.76 -22.56 12.02
CA GLY A 478 -21.95 -21.79 11.64
C GLY A 478 -21.65 -20.40 11.09
N THR A 479 -20.40 -19.93 11.11
CA THR A 479 -19.98 -18.63 10.58
C THR A 479 -19.01 -18.76 9.39
N ALA A 480 -18.72 -19.99 8.95
CA ALA A 480 -17.73 -20.25 7.95
C ALA A 480 -18.15 -19.71 6.58
N THR A 481 -17.36 -18.81 6.01
CA THR A 481 -17.53 -18.29 4.65
C THR A 481 -16.38 -18.73 3.75
N SER A 482 -16.64 -18.94 2.46
CA SER A 482 -15.59 -19.22 1.49
C SER A 482 -15.84 -18.55 0.16
N GLN A 483 -14.75 -18.21 -0.52
CA GLN A 483 -14.79 -17.71 -1.90
C GLN A 483 -13.70 -18.40 -2.71
N LYS A 484 -14.10 -19.06 -3.80
CA LYS A 484 -13.18 -19.64 -4.77
C LYS A 484 -13.36 -18.97 -6.12
N TYR A 485 -12.26 -18.72 -6.82
CA TYR A 485 -12.33 -18.19 -8.17
C TYR A 485 -11.23 -18.75 -9.07
N GLN A 486 -11.53 -18.78 -10.36
CA GLN A 486 -10.60 -19.07 -11.44
C GLN A 486 -10.88 -18.12 -12.59
N SER A 487 -9.81 -17.60 -13.18
CA SER A 487 -9.96 -16.63 -14.25
C SER A 487 -8.85 -16.73 -15.29
N VAL A 488 -9.21 -16.35 -16.52
CA VAL A 488 -8.31 -16.13 -17.63
C VAL A 488 -8.51 -14.71 -18.15
N TYR A 489 -7.43 -14.04 -18.54
CA TYR A 489 -7.47 -12.67 -19.02
C TYR A 489 -6.46 -12.41 -20.12
N VAL A 490 -6.78 -11.45 -20.95
CA VAL A 490 -5.90 -10.94 -22.00
C VAL A 490 -6.08 -9.42 -22.11
N GLN A 491 -4.98 -8.73 -22.36
CA GLN A 491 -4.94 -7.32 -22.70
C GLN A 491 -3.97 -7.12 -23.87
N ASP A 492 -4.35 -6.27 -24.82
CA ASP A 492 -3.44 -5.72 -25.84
C ASP A 492 -3.50 -4.21 -25.81
N GLU A 493 -2.36 -3.56 -25.66
CA GLU A 493 -2.22 -2.13 -25.89
C GLU A 493 -1.60 -1.89 -27.26
N LEU A 494 -2.42 -1.31 -28.13
CA LEU A 494 -2.10 -0.98 -29.53
C LEU A 494 -1.50 0.43 -29.58
N GLY A 495 -0.23 0.55 -29.97
CA GLY A 495 0.47 1.83 -30.09
C GLY A 495 0.52 2.30 -31.54
N PHE A 496 -0.02 3.50 -31.77
CA PHE A 496 -0.10 4.19 -33.07
C PHE A 496 0.79 5.43 -33.07
N PHE A 497 1.23 5.89 -34.26
CA PHE A 497 1.97 7.14 -34.44
C PHE A 497 3.18 7.25 -33.51
N ASP A 498 4.09 6.27 -33.56
CA ASP A 498 5.26 6.18 -32.69
C ASP A 498 4.89 6.21 -31.19
N GLN A 499 3.85 5.48 -30.79
CA GLN A 499 3.31 5.38 -29.45
C GLN A 499 2.66 6.68 -28.91
N LYS A 500 2.37 7.68 -29.74
CA LYS A 500 1.64 8.88 -29.31
C LYS A 500 0.20 8.59 -28.93
N LEU A 501 -0.47 7.72 -29.70
CA LEU A 501 -1.82 7.23 -29.39
C LEU A 501 -1.76 5.75 -28.98
N ARG A 502 -2.31 5.41 -27.84
CA ARG A 502 -2.40 4.04 -27.32
C ARG A 502 -3.86 3.68 -27.07
N LEU A 503 -4.27 2.53 -27.60
CA LEU A 503 -5.60 1.94 -27.40
C LEU A 503 -5.42 0.64 -26.62
N THR A 504 -5.88 0.60 -25.38
CA THR A 504 -5.88 -0.60 -24.53
C THR A 504 -7.21 -1.34 -24.68
N LEU A 505 -7.15 -2.60 -25.09
CA LEU A 505 -8.29 -3.50 -25.14
C LEU A 505 -8.01 -4.68 -24.20
N ALA A 506 -8.90 -4.92 -23.24
CA ALA A 506 -8.73 -6.03 -22.32
C ALA A 506 -10.06 -6.71 -21.99
N GLY A 507 -9.96 -7.99 -21.70
CA GLY A 507 -11.07 -8.80 -21.23
C GLY A 507 -10.62 -9.85 -20.23
N ARG A 508 -11.45 -10.09 -19.23
CA ARG A 508 -11.23 -11.12 -18.24
C ARG A 508 -12.49 -11.93 -18.04
N PHE A 509 -12.39 -13.24 -18.19
CA PHE A 509 -13.41 -14.18 -17.78
C PHE A 509 -13.09 -14.70 -16.38
N THR A 510 -14.06 -14.64 -15.48
CA THR A 510 -13.92 -15.18 -14.11
C THR A 510 -15.14 -16.06 -13.79
N HIS A 511 -14.87 -17.24 -13.26
CA HIS A 511 -15.83 -18.06 -12.53
C HIS A 511 -15.52 -17.95 -11.04
N ALA A 512 -16.51 -17.54 -10.24
CA ALA A 512 -16.39 -17.40 -8.81
C ALA A 512 -17.55 -18.10 -8.08
N THR A 513 -17.25 -18.78 -6.99
CA THR A 513 -18.23 -19.40 -6.08
C THR A 513 -18.04 -18.83 -4.70
N VAL A 514 -19.12 -18.38 -4.07
CA VAL A 514 -19.16 -17.86 -2.71
C VAL A 514 -20.09 -18.75 -1.89
N VAL A 515 -19.67 -19.12 -0.69
CA VAL A 515 -20.48 -19.81 0.30
C VAL A 515 -20.61 -18.91 1.52
N ASP A 516 -21.84 -18.67 1.91
CA ASP A 516 -22.20 -17.90 3.10
C ASP A 516 -23.14 -18.75 3.96
N PRO A 517 -22.90 -18.91 5.26
CA PRO A 517 -23.72 -19.78 6.10
C PRO A 517 -25.16 -19.28 6.29
N TYR A 518 -25.40 -17.98 6.09
CA TYR A 518 -26.71 -17.35 6.28
C TYR A 518 -27.50 -17.16 4.99
N ALA A 519 -26.79 -17.03 3.86
CA ALA A 519 -27.36 -16.71 2.54
C ALA A 519 -27.08 -17.79 1.47
N GLY A 520 -26.53 -18.94 1.87
CA GLY A 520 -26.32 -20.10 0.99
C GLY A 520 -25.14 -20.00 0.04
N THR A 521 -25.23 -20.68 -1.10
CA THR A 521 -24.15 -20.75 -2.08
C THR A 521 -24.56 -20.05 -3.38
N SER A 522 -23.67 -19.24 -3.92
CA SER A 522 -23.85 -18.59 -5.23
C SER A 522 -22.63 -18.83 -6.12
N ALA A 523 -22.89 -19.10 -7.40
CA ALA A 523 -21.86 -19.20 -8.41
C ALA A 523 -22.09 -18.13 -9.50
N SER A 524 -21.05 -17.41 -9.86
CA SER A 524 -21.09 -16.34 -10.85
C SER A 524 -20.07 -16.57 -11.95
N ARG A 525 -20.48 -16.33 -13.20
CA ARG A 525 -19.60 -16.30 -14.36
C ARG A 525 -19.70 -14.92 -14.99
N LYS A 526 -18.57 -14.23 -15.16
CA LYS A 526 -18.57 -12.86 -15.66
C LYS A 526 -17.39 -12.59 -16.56
N VAL A 527 -17.66 -11.90 -17.68
CA VAL A 527 -16.64 -11.23 -18.50
C VAL A 527 -16.60 -9.77 -18.06
N THR A 528 -15.43 -9.26 -17.71
CA THR A 528 -15.19 -7.84 -17.40
C THR A 528 -14.31 -7.23 -18.48
N PRO A 529 -14.87 -6.31 -19.32
CA PRO A 529 -14.12 -5.62 -20.35
C PRO A 529 -13.41 -4.38 -19.80
N ARG A 530 -12.34 -3.98 -20.49
CA ARG A 530 -11.70 -2.67 -20.37
C ARG A 530 -11.37 -2.13 -21.75
N ILE A 531 -11.67 -0.85 -21.97
CA ILE A 531 -11.27 -0.09 -23.15
C ILE A 531 -10.66 1.21 -22.66
N GLY A 532 -9.40 1.43 -22.96
CA GLY A 532 -8.65 2.63 -22.57
C GLY A 532 -8.02 3.31 -23.79
N VAL A 533 -8.01 4.63 -23.79
CA VAL A 533 -7.31 5.44 -24.78
C VAL A 533 -6.36 6.38 -24.03
N SER A 534 -5.13 6.47 -24.48
CA SER A 534 -4.14 7.42 -23.96
C SER A 534 -3.44 8.11 -25.12
N TYR A 535 -3.44 9.44 -25.12
CA TYR A 535 -2.80 10.27 -26.15
C TYR A 535 -1.73 11.16 -25.53
N SER A 536 -0.48 10.96 -25.94
CA SER A 536 0.66 11.82 -25.54
C SER A 536 0.70 13.06 -26.42
N ILE A 537 0.37 14.21 -25.84
CA ILE A 537 0.53 15.53 -26.46
C ILE A 537 2.01 15.82 -26.70
N ASP A 538 2.81 15.52 -25.67
CA ASP A 538 4.28 15.56 -25.65
C ASP A 538 4.79 14.37 -24.78
N PRO A 539 6.11 14.11 -24.71
CA PRO A 539 6.66 12.99 -23.93
C PRO A 539 6.28 13.00 -22.44
N ASN A 540 5.95 14.17 -21.91
CA ASN A 540 5.66 14.39 -20.48
C ASN A 540 4.17 14.61 -20.18
N THR A 541 3.30 14.71 -21.22
CA THR A 541 1.86 15.03 -21.05
C THR A 541 0.99 14.04 -21.79
N SER A 542 0.06 13.41 -21.10
CA SER A 542 -0.92 12.52 -21.71
C SER A 542 -2.36 12.86 -21.28
N LEU A 543 -3.26 12.81 -22.26
CA LEU A 543 -4.71 12.76 -22.06
C LEU A 543 -5.14 11.31 -22.08
N TYR A 544 -6.14 10.93 -21.26
CA TYR A 544 -6.67 9.59 -21.28
C TYR A 544 -8.18 9.55 -21.07
N GLY A 545 -8.78 8.48 -21.56
CA GLY A 545 -10.14 8.06 -21.25
C GLY A 545 -10.18 6.56 -21.04
N VAL A 546 -11.01 6.08 -20.12
CA VAL A 546 -11.18 4.64 -19.89
C VAL A 546 -12.61 4.31 -19.53
N PHE A 547 -13.11 3.23 -20.13
CA PHE A 547 -14.25 2.46 -19.66
C PHE A 547 -13.73 1.15 -19.07
N ASP A 548 -14.13 0.86 -17.83
CA ASP A 548 -13.68 -0.32 -17.10
C ASP A 548 -14.84 -0.93 -16.30
N GLN A 549 -14.83 -2.24 -16.12
CA GLN A 549 -15.85 -2.96 -15.37
C GLN A 549 -15.22 -3.88 -14.34
N ALA A 550 -15.78 -3.91 -13.11
CA ALA A 550 -15.51 -4.90 -12.10
C ALA A 550 -16.79 -5.63 -11.69
N PHE A 551 -16.65 -6.74 -10.98
CA PHE A 551 -17.76 -7.41 -10.35
C PHE A 551 -17.40 -7.96 -8.98
N ILE A 552 -18.41 -8.12 -8.11
CA ILE A 552 -18.30 -8.73 -6.78
C ILE A 552 -19.33 -9.85 -6.72
N PRO A 553 -18.89 -11.12 -6.51
CA PRO A 553 -19.81 -12.21 -6.22
C PRO A 553 -20.57 -11.94 -4.92
N GLN A 554 -21.85 -12.23 -4.88
CA GLN A 554 -22.67 -12.06 -3.68
C GLN A 554 -23.63 -13.23 -3.50
N THR A 555 -24.13 -13.39 -2.27
CA THR A 555 -25.15 -14.33 -1.85
C THR A 555 -26.36 -13.59 -1.32
N GLY A 556 -27.54 -14.19 -1.37
CA GLY A 556 -28.78 -13.59 -0.87
C GLY A 556 -29.96 -14.50 -1.02
N ASN A 557 -30.94 -14.37 -0.15
CA ASN A 557 -32.16 -15.17 -0.17
C ASN A 557 -33.22 -14.53 -1.06
N ILE A 558 -33.47 -15.11 -2.23
CA ILE A 558 -34.56 -14.68 -3.14
C ILE A 558 -35.78 -15.56 -2.87
N PHE A 559 -36.96 -14.93 -2.69
CA PHE A 559 -38.20 -15.67 -2.49
C PHE A 559 -38.54 -16.53 -3.71
N GLY A 560 -38.97 -17.77 -3.47
CA GLY A 560 -39.20 -18.75 -4.52
C GLY A 560 -37.95 -19.42 -5.07
N GLY A 561 -36.78 -19.09 -4.52
CA GLY A 561 -35.46 -19.56 -4.96
C GLY A 561 -34.95 -18.78 -6.17
N GLY A 562 -33.73 -19.04 -6.55
CA GLY A 562 -33.06 -18.40 -7.69
C GLY A 562 -31.60 -18.07 -7.39
N SER A 563 -30.82 -17.82 -8.46
CA SER A 563 -29.42 -17.42 -8.31
C SER A 563 -29.30 -15.90 -8.25
N VAL A 564 -28.52 -15.42 -7.28
CA VAL A 564 -28.17 -14.02 -7.15
C VAL A 564 -27.14 -13.64 -8.22
N LYS A 565 -27.40 -12.59 -9.01
CA LYS A 565 -26.43 -12.04 -9.95
C LYS A 565 -25.32 -11.32 -9.18
N PRO A 566 -24.07 -11.33 -9.61
CA PRO A 566 -23.03 -10.53 -8.98
C PRO A 566 -23.31 -9.03 -9.09
N ILE A 567 -22.86 -8.27 -8.10
CA ILE A 567 -22.76 -6.81 -8.25
C ILE A 567 -21.85 -6.52 -9.44
N THR A 568 -22.21 -5.55 -10.27
CA THR A 568 -21.34 -5.05 -11.34
C THR A 568 -21.11 -3.56 -11.17
N GLY A 569 -19.86 -3.14 -11.32
CA GLY A 569 -19.48 -1.73 -11.30
C GLY A 569 -18.90 -1.29 -12.64
N ASN A 570 -19.47 -0.26 -13.23
CA ASN A 570 -18.99 0.35 -14.48
C ASN A 570 -18.39 1.71 -14.16
N ASN A 571 -17.17 1.94 -14.61
CA ASN A 571 -16.48 3.22 -14.50
C ASN A 571 -16.28 3.85 -15.86
N LEU A 572 -16.59 5.11 -15.99
CA LEU A 572 -16.17 5.97 -17.09
C LEU A 572 -15.31 7.08 -16.50
N GLU A 573 -14.06 7.16 -16.91
CA GLU A 573 -13.08 8.11 -16.40
C GLU A 573 -12.31 8.77 -17.54
N GLY A 574 -12.02 10.06 -17.37
CA GLY A 574 -11.11 10.80 -18.25
C GLY A 574 -10.18 11.68 -17.44
N GLY A 575 -9.00 11.97 -17.98
CA GLY A 575 -8.05 12.78 -17.25
C GLY A 575 -6.85 13.25 -18.07
N ILE A 576 -6.06 14.09 -17.43
CA ILE A 576 -4.79 14.57 -17.91
C ILE A 576 -3.70 14.32 -16.87
N LYS A 577 -2.54 13.89 -17.32
CA LYS A 577 -1.35 13.70 -16.50
C LYS A 577 -0.18 14.43 -17.10
N ARG A 578 0.63 15.07 -16.27
CA ARG A 578 1.83 15.77 -16.72
C ARG A 578 2.99 15.60 -15.75
N ASP A 579 4.14 15.28 -16.29
CA ASP A 579 5.44 15.33 -15.64
C ASP A 579 6.12 16.66 -15.94
N TRP A 580 6.71 17.29 -14.91
CA TRP A 580 7.31 18.61 -15.00
C TRP A 580 8.81 18.53 -14.70
N PHE A 581 9.61 19.38 -15.39
CA PHE A 581 11.04 19.54 -15.14
C PHE A 581 11.78 18.19 -15.10
N ASP A 582 11.76 17.48 -16.22
CA ASP A 582 12.40 16.17 -16.41
C ASP A 582 11.90 15.12 -15.40
N GLY A 583 10.61 15.19 -15.08
CA GLY A 583 9.95 14.24 -14.20
C GLY A 583 10.25 14.44 -12.71
N LYS A 584 10.75 15.59 -12.27
CA LYS A 584 10.98 15.89 -10.85
C LYS A 584 9.67 15.88 -10.04
N TRP A 585 8.58 16.37 -10.63
CA TRP A 585 7.25 16.30 -10.04
C TRP A 585 6.18 16.07 -11.10
N SER A 586 5.01 15.66 -10.67
CA SER A 586 3.88 15.36 -11.55
C SER A 586 2.60 15.97 -11.06
N THR A 587 1.70 16.23 -12.00
CA THR A 587 0.31 16.60 -11.73
C THR A 587 -0.63 15.69 -12.49
N SER A 588 -1.80 15.42 -11.90
CA SER A 588 -2.89 14.75 -12.59
C SER A 588 -4.24 15.34 -12.19
N VAL A 589 -5.15 15.39 -13.16
CA VAL A 589 -6.57 15.69 -12.94
C VAL A 589 -7.37 14.57 -13.57
N SER A 590 -8.37 14.06 -12.86
CA SER A 590 -9.31 13.08 -13.40
C SER A 590 -10.75 13.44 -13.04
N VAL A 591 -11.66 13.11 -13.93
CA VAL A 591 -13.11 13.14 -13.72
C VAL A 591 -13.65 11.74 -13.92
N TYR A 592 -14.58 11.31 -13.10
CA TYR A 592 -15.08 9.94 -13.13
C TYR A 592 -16.57 9.83 -12.82
N ARG A 593 -17.16 8.74 -13.30
CA ARG A 593 -18.53 8.30 -12.97
C ARG A 593 -18.54 6.80 -12.81
N ILE A 594 -18.99 6.31 -11.64
CA ILE A 594 -19.14 4.88 -11.31
C ILE A 594 -20.63 4.58 -11.13
N LEU A 595 -21.12 3.51 -11.77
CA LEU A 595 -22.44 2.93 -11.51
C LEU A 595 -22.25 1.53 -10.94
N LYS A 596 -22.78 1.27 -9.74
CA LYS A 596 -22.76 -0.03 -9.08
C LYS A 596 -24.16 -0.60 -9.08
N ASN A 597 -24.36 -1.70 -9.82
CA ASN A 597 -25.66 -2.30 -10.12
C ASN A 597 -25.84 -3.63 -9.42
N ASN A 598 -27.08 -4.13 -9.40
CA ASN A 598 -27.49 -5.42 -8.85
C ASN A 598 -27.23 -5.52 -7.33
N GLN A 599 -27.28 -4.41 -6.61
CA GLN A 599 -27.21 -4.43 -5.17
C GLN A 599 -28.48 -5.05 -4.60
N LEU A 600 -28.31 -5.84 -3.54
CA LEU A 600 -29.43 -6.43 -2.83
C LEU A 600 -30.12 -5.36 -1.97
N VAL A 601 -31.42 -5.28 -2.11
CA VAL A 601 -32.32 -4.42 -1.29
C VAL A 601 -33.45 -5.27 -0.75
N ALA A 602 -34.13 -4.82 0.29
CA ALA A 602 -35.24 -5.53 0.87
C ALA A 602 -36.32 -5.86 -0.17
N ASP A 603 -36.95 -7.03 -0.06
CA ASP A 603 -38.06 -7.42 -0.91
C ASP A 603 -39.32 -6.58 -0.50
N PRO A 604 -39.84 -5.70 -1.37
CA PRO A 604 -40.96 -4.83 -1.01
C PRO A 604 -42.27 -5.58 -0.81
N ASP A 605 -42.43 -6.75 -1.44
CA ASP A 605 -43.61 -7.61 -1.29
C ASP A 605 -43.58 -8.43 0.01
N ARG A 606 -42.41 -8.43 0.72
CA ARG A 606 -42.18 -9.19 1.96
C ARG A 606 -41.37 -8.39 2.97
N PRO A 607 -41.90 -7.28 3.43
CA PRO A 607 -41.21 -6.44 4.40
C PRO A 607 -40.93 -7.21 5.69
N ASN A 608 -39.83 -6.87 6.37
CA ASN A 608 -39.37 -7.49 7.61
C ASN A 608 -39.04 -9.00 7.50
N THR A 609 -38.73 -9.49 6.31
CA THR A 609 -38.21 -10.85 6.07
C THR A 609 -36.76 -10.79 5.59
N PRO A 610 -36.00 -11.90 5.63
CA PRO A 610 -34.64 -11.95 5.09
C PRO A 610 -34.57 -12.00 3.56
N TYR A 611 -35.72 -11.90 2.88
CA TYR A 611 -35.76 -11.92 1.43
C TYR A 611 -35.32 -10.60 0.82
N VAL A 612 -34.62 -10.71 -0.31
CA VAL A 612 -34.04 -9.58 -1.05
C VAL A 612 -34.35 -9.65 -2.54
N VAL A 613 -34.31 -8.50 -3.19
CA VAL A 613 -34.37 -8.36 -4.64
C VAL A 613 -33.17 -7.58 -5.16
N GLN A 614 -32.82 -7.75 -6.44
CA GLN A 614 -31.63 -7.15 -7.06
C GLN A 614 -31.97 -5.91 -7.89
N LEU A 615 -32.52 -4.90 -7.25
CA LEU A 615 -32.89 -3.63 -7.89
C LEU A 615 -31.98 -2.46 -7.49
N GLY A 616 -31.17 -2.61 -6.44
CA GLY A 616 -30.34 -1.53 -5.90
C GLY A 616 -29.28 -1.06 -6.91
N GLN A 617 -29.12 0.26 -7.01
CA GLN A 617 -28.06 0.91 -7.77
C GLN A 617 -27.54 2.12 -7.01
N THR A 618 -26.21 2.28 -6.99
CA THR A 618 -25.58 3.54 -6.56
C THR A 618 -24.83 4.18 -7.71
N LYS A 619 -24.80 5.51 -7.69
CA LYS A 619 -24.10 6.33 -8.67
C LYS A 619 -23.13 7.25 -7.95
N THR A 620 -21.87 7.19 -8.32
CA THR A 620 -20.82 8.05 -7.80
C THR A 620 -20.19 8.83 -8.94
N HIS A 621 -19.92 10.12 -8.74
CA HIS A 621 -19.14 10.94 -9.66
C HIS A 621 -18.27 11.93 -8.89
N GLY A 622 -17.20 12.36 -9.52
CA GLY A 622 -16.29 13.28 -8.86
C GLY A 622 -15.13 13.76 -9.73
N VAL A 623 -14.33 14.62 -9.10
CA VAL A 623 -13.12 15.19 -9.68
C VAL A 623 -11.98 14.99 -8.68
N GLU A 624 -10.81 14.60 -9.18
CA GLU A 624 -9.62 14.40 -8.37
C GLU A 624 -8.44 15.17 -8.97
N PHE A 625 -7.69 15.82 -8.11
CA PHE A 625 -6.42 16.48 -8.41
C PHE A 625 -5.31 15.90 -7.54
N ASP A 626 -4.14 15.69 -8.11
CA ASP A 626 -2.93 15.27 -7.41
C ASP A 626 -1.71 16.00 -7.95
N ALA A 627 -0.83 16.45 -7.06
CA ALA A 627 0.48 17.04 -7.36
C ALA A 627 1.50 16.48 -6.38
N ARG A 628 2.62 15.93 -6.89
CA ARG A 628 3.66 15.34 -6.04
C ARG A 628 5.04 15.36 -6.69
N GLY A 629 6.05 15.46 -5.86
CA GLY A 629 7.46 15.42 -6.26
C GLY A 629 8.29 16.53 -5.67
N GLU A 630 9.47 16.74 -6.22
CA GLU A 630 10.40 17.80 -5.83
C GLU A 630 10.22 19.01 -6.77
N ILE A 631 9.60 20.08 -6.24
CA ILE A 631 9.29 21.30 -7.04
C ILE A 631 10.56 22.07 -7.37
N VAL A 632 11.41 22.25 -6.35
CA VAL A 632 12.75 22.83 -6.46
C VAL A 632 13.69 22.01 -5.58
N ASN A 633 15.00 22.13 -5.78
CA ASN A 633 15.99 21.38 -5.02
C ASN A 633 15.75 21.51 -3.50
N GLY A 634 15.53 20.40 -2.84
CA GLY A 634 15.26 20.32 -1.41
C GLY A 634 13.81 20.57 -0.98
N LEU A 635 12.93 21.03 -1.88
CA LEU A 635 11.52 21.27 -1.57
C LEU A 635 10.63 20.24 -2.25
N SER A 636 10.13 19.30 -1.47
CA SER A 636 9.19 18.27 -1.91
C SER A 636 7.77 18.61 -1.48
N LEU A 637 6.81 18.41 -2.37
CA LEU A 637 5.38 18.62 -2.16
C LEU A 637 4.61 17.34 -2.48
N MET A 638 3.63 17.03 -1.65
CA MET A 638 2.46 16.24 -1.98
C MET A 638 1.24 17.09 -1.66
N ALA A 639 0.40 17.33 -2.66
CA ALA A 639 -0.87 18.04 -2.50
C ALA A 639 -1.94 17.36 -3.34
N ASN A 640 -3.12 17.19 -2.77
CA ASN A 640 -4.24 16.61 -3.50
C ASN A 640 -5.57 17.18 -3.04
N TYR A 641 -6.56 17.05 -3.92
CA TYR A 641 -7.94 17.42 -3.68
C TYR A 641 -8.86 16.42 -4.37
N ALA A 642 -9.98 16.11 -3.75
CA ALA A 642 -11.07 15.39 -4.38
C ALA A 642 -12.42 15.96 -4.00
N TYR A 643 -13.29 16.03 -4.98
CA TYR A 643 -14.72 16.16 -4.82
C TYR A 643 -15.38 14.83 -5.17
N THR A 644 -16.22 14.30 -4.30
CA THR A 644 -16.99 13.06 -4.52
C THR A 644 -18.43 13.29 -4.16
N ASN A 645 -19.35 12.91 -5.05
CA ASN A 645 -20.76 12.76 -4.75
C ASN A 645 -21.20 11.33 -5.03
N SER A 646 -21.80 10.68 -4.04
CA SER A 646 -22.26 9.29 -4.15
C SER A 646 -23.66 9.18 -3.56
N GLU A 647 -24.60 8.66 -4.35
CA GLU A 647 -26.02 8.60 -4.04
C GLU A 647 -26.63 7.24 -4.42
N ILE A 648 -27.66 6.85 -3.72
CA ILE A 648 -28.54 5.74 -4.10
C ILE A 648 -29.38 6.21 -5.28
N SER A 649 -29.21 5.61 -6.45
CA SER A 649 -29.93 5.98 -7.67
C SER A 649 -31.09 5.05 -7.99
N LYS A 650 -31.15 3.84 -7.37
CA LYS A 650 -32.30 2.93 -7.40
C LYS A 650 -32.39 2.17 -6.10
N ASP A 651 -33.61 2.07 -5.58
CA ASP A 651 -33.97 1.27 -4.41
C ASP A 651 -35.45 0.84 -4.56
N THR A 652 -35.89 -0.18 -3.83
CA THR A 652 -37.31 -0.57 -3.74
C THR A 652 -38.12 0.40 -2.89
N ASP A 653 -37.46 1.05 -1.91
CA ASP A 653 -38.04 2.16 -1.17
C ASP A 653 -37.70 3.49 -1.87
N PRO A 654 -38.71 4.21 -2.42
CA PRO A 654 -38.48 5.49 -3.08
C PRO A 654 -37.84 6.55 -2.17
N ASN A 655 -38.03 6.46 -0.85
CA ASN A 655 -37.46 7.42 0.11
C ASN A 655 -35.92 7.28 0.21
N ASN A 656 -35.36 6.14 -0.19
CA ASN A 656 -33.92 5.95 -0.23
C ASN A 656 -33.27 6.56 -1.47
N VAL A 657 -34.03 6.77 -2.55
CA VAL A 657 -33.49 7.31 -3.82
C VAL A 657 -33.11 8.77 -3.65
N GLY A 658 -31.87 9.08 -4.02
CA GLY A 658 -31.25 10.41 -3.83
C GLY A 658 -30.50 10.57 -2.51
N ASN A 659 -30.67 9.65 -1.57
CA ASN A 659 -29.91 9.69 -0.33
C ASN A 659 -28.41 9.39 -0.59
N PRO A 660 -27.50 10.04 0.15
CA PRO A 660 -26.09 9.81 0.01
C PRO A 660 -25.71 8.38 0.48
N VAL A 661 -24.68 7.82 -0.12
CA VAL A 661 -24.03 6.58 0.38
C VAL A 661 -23.19 6.91 1.63
N PRO A 662 -23.21 6.08 2.68
CA PRO A 662 -22.46 6.37 3.91
C PRO A 662 -20.93 6.27 3.72
N GLY A 663 -20.17 6.85 4.65
CA GLY A 663 -18.74 6.60 4.82
C GLY A 663 -17.79 7.36 3.91
N PHE A 664 -18.20 8.44 3.28
CA PHE A 664 -17.31 9.32 2.51
C PHE A 664 -17.43 10.80 2.94
N ALA A 665 -16.52 11.62 2.45
CA ALA A 665 -16.60 13.09 2.57
C ALA A 665 -16.69 13.71 1.17
N LYS A 666 -17.54 14.74 1.00
CA LYS A 666 -17.71 15.39 -0.31
C LYS A 666 -16.45 16.07 -0.78
N HIS A 667 -15.70 16.69 0.13
CA HIS A 667 -14.43 17.34 -0.18
C HIS A 667 -13.34 16.80 0.73
N VAL A 668 -12.24 16.34 0.12
CA VAL A 668 -11.04 15.89 0.83
C VAL A 668 -9.84 16.58 0.22
N THR A 669 -9.06 17.27 1.03
CA THR A 669 -7.78 17.85 0.61
C THR A 669 -6.68 17.51 1.61
N ASN A 670 -5.52 17.17 1.10
CA ASN A 670 -4.34 16.87 1.88
C ASN A 670 -3.14 17.58 1.28
N THR A 671 -2.25 18.03 2.14
CA THR A 671 -0.97 18.61 1.72
C THR A 671 0.11 18.19 2.70
N TRP A 672 1.28 17.86 2.17
CA TRP A 672 2.51 17.67 2.93
C TRP A 672 3.65 18.34 2.18
N LEU A 673 4.34 19.25 2.85
CA LEU A 673 5.50 19.99 2.36
C LEU A 673 6.72 19.60 3.18
N THR A 674 7.84 19.35 2.54
CA THR A 674 9.13 19.09 3.19
C THR A 674 10.20 19.93 2.51
N TYR A 675 10.91 20.75 3.28
CA TYR A 675 12.08 21.49 2.80
C TYR A 675 13.33 21.00 3.54
N ARG A 676 14.39 20.71 2.78
CA ARG A 676 15.70 20.32 3.32
C ARG A 676 16.78 21.26 2.80
N ILE A 677 17.53 21.84 3.68
CA ILE A 677 18.65 22.73 3.39
C ILE A 677 19.76 21.94 2.66
N GLN A 678 20.13 22.39 1.45
CA GLN A 678 21.06 21.68 0.55
C GLN A 678 22.52 22.13 0.72
N HIS A 679 22.76 23.33 1.21
CA HIS A 679 24.09 23.98 1.26
C HIS A 679 24.33 24.67 2.61
N GLY A 680 25.58 25.02 2.88
CA GLY A 680 26.00 25.74 4.09
C GLY A 680 26.09 24.85 5.35
N GLU A 681 26.29 25.48 6.50
CA GLU A 681 26.49 24.81 7.79
C GLU A 681 25.28 24.00 8.26
N LEU A 682 24.08 24.41 7.88
CA LEU A 682 22.83 23.74 8.21
C LEU A 682 22.41 22.70 7.16
N LYS A 683 23.31 22.31 6.24
CA LYS A 683 23.03 21.28 5.23
C LYS A 683 22.52 20.00 5.90
N GLY A 684 21.38 19.49 5.39
CA GLY A 684 20.74 18.29 5.90
C GLY A 684 19.64 18.58 6.94
N LEU A 685 19.53 19.80 7.47
CA LEU A 685 18.40 20.20 8.31
C LEU A 685 17.15 20.35 7.43
N GLY A 686 16.05 19.76 7.85
CA GLY A 686 14.79 19.77 7.13
C GLY A 686 13.61 20.10 8.04
N PHE A 687 12.62 20.74 7.47
CA PHE A 687 11.34 21.03 8.11
C PHE A 687 10.22 20.51 7.25
N SER A 688 9.17 20.02 7.89
CA SER A 688 7.98 19.52 7.21
C SER A 688 6.71 19.98 7.90
N ALA A 689 5.67 20.19 7.13
CA ALA A 689 4.33 20.46 7.66
C ALA A 689 3.27 19.97 6.66
N GLY A 690 2.12 19.61 7.19
CA GLY A 690 1.01 19.20 6.35
C GLY A 690 -0.32 19.29 7.06
N TYR A 691 -1.37 19.18 6.25
CA TYR A 691 -2.74 19.13 6.78
C TYR A 691 -3.58 18.10 6.03
N GLN A 692 -4.64 17.66 6.69
CA GLN A 692 -5.77 16.97 6.11
C GLN A 692 -7.05 17.72 6.45
N TRP A 693 -7.88 18.00 5.45
CA TRP A 693 -9.16 18.64 5.62
C TRP A 693 -10.26 17.87 4.89
N GLN A 694 -11.34 17.55 5.64
CA GLN A 694 -12.51 16.87 5.09
C GLN A 694 -13.75 17.68 5.44
N LEU A 695 -14.59 17.93 4.43
CA LEU A 695 -15.84 18.70 4.55
C LEU A 695 -17.04 17.86 4.11
N HIS A 696 -18.18 18.09 4.71
CA HIS A 696 -19.41 17.33 4.47
C HIS A 696 -19.15 15.83 4.57
N ARG A 697 -18.77 15.41 5.77
CA ARG A 697 -18.44 14.03 6.11
C ARG A 697 -19.71 13.28 6.48
N LEU A 698 -19.90 12.12 5.89
CA LEU A 698 -21.01 11.24 6.20
C LEU A 698 -20.59 10.18 7.22
N PRO A 699 -21.50 9.80 8.14
CA PRO A 699 -21.25 8.72 9.09
C PRO A 699 -21.06 7.38 8.38
N TRP A 700 -20.55 6.38 9.11
CA TRP A 700 -20.27 5.02 8.58
C TRP A 700 -21.54 4.27 8.17
N SER A 701 -22.66 4.54 8.83
CA SER A 701 -24.00 4.09 8.46
C SER A 701 -24.96 5.27 8.55
N LEU A 702 -25.99 5.27 7.71
CA LEU A 702 -27.03 6.28 7.72
C LEU A 702 -28.22 5.71 8.48
N GLY A 703 -28.56 6.33 9.62
CA GLY A 703 -29.83 6.12 10.31
C GLY A 703 -30.89 7.08 9.78
N SER A 704 -32.12 6.94 10.24
CA SER A 704 -33.18 7.93 9.96
C SER A 704 -32.87 9.23 10.70
N GLY A 705 -32.52 10.29 9.96
CA GLY A 705 -32.27 11.63 10.52
C GLY A 705 -30.80 11.97 10.72
N THR A 706 -29.91 11.34 10.03
CA THR A 706 -28.46 11.53 10.11
C THR A 706 -27.99 12.91 9.76
N ALA A 707 -27.34 13.56 10.71
CA ALA A 707 -26.56 14.77 10.46
C ALA A 707 -25.17 14.42 9.91
N ASP A 708 -24.62 15.32 9.08
CA ASP A 708 -23.23 15.25 8.68
C ASP A 708 -22.31 15.22 9.93
N LEU A 709 -21.23 14.44 9.86
CA LEU A 709 -20.17 14.52 10.85
C LEU A 709 -19.49 15.90 10.80
N PRO A 710 -19.03 16.45 11.93
CA PRO A 710 -18.27 17.69 11.92
C PRO A 710 -17.07 17.65 10.97
N ASN A 711 -16.73 18.81 10.41
CA ASN A 711 -15.57 18.95 9.55
C ASN A 711 -14.30 18.48 10.27
N TYR A 712 -13.46 17.78 9.55
CA TYR A 712 -12.20 17.26 10.06
C TYR A 712 -11.03 18.12 9.57
N PHE A 713 -10.26 18.69 10.49
CA PHE A 713 -9.05 19.44 10.14
C PHE A 713 -7.91 19.05 11.08
N ARG A 714 -6.93 18.35 10.53
CA ARG A 714 -5.72 17.91 11.23
C ARG A 714 -4.49 18.57 10.60
N THR A 715 -3.56 19.00 11.45
CA THR A 715 -2.26 19.56 11.03
C THR A 715 -1.16 18.80 11.75
N ASP A 716 -0.15 18.39 11.01
CA ASP A 716 1.05 17.74 11.51
C ASP A 716 2.28 18.53 11.07
N ALA A 717 3.37 18.52 11.85
CA ALA A 717 4.62 19.21 11.55
C ALA A 717 5.81 18.38 12.00
N GLY A 718 6.97 18.60 11.38
CA GLY A 718 8.17 17.86 11.75
C GLY A 718 9.45 18.62 11.43
N ALA A 719 10.53 18.16 12.05
CA ALA A 719 11.89 18.56 11.74
C ALA A 719 12.77 17.33 11.61
N SER A 720 13.77 17.39 10.75
CA SER A 720 14.71 16.29 10.55
C SER A 720 16.12 16.83 10.33
N TYR A 721 17.12 16.04 10.71
CA TYR A 721 18.53 16.38 10.46
C TYR A 721 19.29 15.16 9.99
N GLN A 722 19.83 15.24 8.78
CA GLN A 722 20.69 14.21 8.21
C GLN A 722 22.16 14.60 8.44
N TRP A 723 22.82 13.86 9.29
CA TRP A 723 24.22 14.09 9.62
C TRP A 723 25.04 12.82 9.39
N LYS A 724 25.90 12.84 8.36
CA LYS A 724 26.68 11.68 7.94
C LYS A 724 25.76 10.45 7.73
N LYS A 725 25.95 9.40 8.53
CA LYS A 725 25.18 8.16 8.50
C LYS A 725 23.92 8.19 9.41
N PHE A 726 23.75 9.25 10.18
CA PHE A 726 22.61 9.41 11.08
C PHE A 726 21.48 10.22 10.43
N ASN A 727 20.26 9.83 10.76
CA ASN A 727 19.07 10.59 10.45
C ASN A 727 18.25 10.77 11.72
N LEU A 728 18.14 12.01 12.18
CA LEU A 728 17.32 12.39 13.31
C LEU A 728 16.02 12.98 12.79
N SER A 729 14.89 12.66 13.40
CA SER A 729 13.62 13.32 13.06
C SER A 729 12.68 13.40 14.24
N VAL A 730 11.89 14.45 14.27
CA VAL A 730 10.81 14.67 15.23
C VAL A 730 9.57 15.04 14.46
N VAL A 731 8.44 14.41 14.78
CA VAL A 731 7.13 14.72 14.20
C VAL A 731 6.15 15.00 15.33
N VAL A 732 5.41 16.08 15.21
CA VAL A 732 4.29 16.47 16.07
C VAL A 732 3.01 16.23 15.29
N ASN A 733 2.22 15.26 15.71
CA ASN A 733 0.90 14.98 15.16
C ASN A 733 -0.17 15.80 15.87
N ASN A 734 -1.21 16.22 15.12
CA ASN A 734 -2.33 17.02 15.63
C ASN A 734 -1.83 18.27 16.40
N VAL A 735 -1.03 19.09 15.72
CA VAL A 735 -0.34 20.27 16.28
C VAL A 735 -1.28 21.17 17.10
N PHE A 736 -2.50 21.39 16.61
CA PHE A 736 -3.49 22.24 17.26
C PHE A 736 -4.32 21.55 18.34
N ASN A 737 -3.99 20.29 18.66
CA ASN A 737 -4.69 19.48 19.68
C ASN A 737 -6.22 19.43 19.52
N LYS A 738 -6.70 19.38 18.27
CA LYS A 738 -8.13 19.29 17.98
C LYS A 738 -8.70 17.95 18.45
N TYR A 739 -9.94 17.96 18.94
CA TYR A 739 -10.68 16.72 19.15
C TYR A 739 -11.13 16.19 17.79
N LEU A 740 -10.50 15.12 17.33
CA LEU A 740 -10.73 14.52 16.02
C LEU A 740 -11.26 13.09 16.19
N TYR A 741 -12.02 12.63 15.20
CA TYR A 741 -12.42 11.23 15.04
C TYR A 741 -12.58 10.91 13.56
N SER A 742 -12.10 9.72 13.18
CA SER A 742 -12.05 9.31 11.76
C SER A 742 -13.43 9.06 11.18
N GLY A 743 -14.39 8.74 12.02
CA GLY A 743 -15.79 8.54 11.65
C GLY A 743 -16.65 8.22 12.85
N GLY A 744 -17.92 7.99 12.60
CA GLY A 744 -18.93 7.63 13.59
C GLY A 744 -20.18 7.14 12.91
N HIS A 745 -21.12 6.67 13.68
CA HIS A 745 -22.46 6.28 13.20
C HIS A 745 -23.50 6.51 14.28
N GLU A 746 -24.75 6.56 13.87
CA GLU A 746 -25.90 6.58 14.75
C GLU A 746 -26.43 5.17 14.94
N ASP A 747 -26.88 4.87 16.16
CA ASP A 747 -27.28 3.51 16.58
C ASP A 747 -28.61 3.55 17.31
N TYR A 748 -29.29 2.42 17.41
CA TYR A 748 -30.58 2.26 18.08
C TYR A 748 -30.47 1.51 19.41
N LEU A 749 -29.36 1.70 20.12
CA LEU A 749 -29.07 1.03 21.39
C LEU A 749 -29.77 1.64 22.60
N ASN A 750 -30.59 2.70 22.40
CA ASN A 750 -31.37 3.33 23.46
C ASN A 750 -32.78 2.74 23.49
N PRO A 751 -33.21 2.11 24.60
CA PRO A 751 -34.54 1.52 24.73
C PRO A 751 -35.70 2.56 24.68
N GLU A 752 -35.42 3.84 24.96
CA GLU A 752 -36.37 4.95 24.89
C GLU A 752 -36.51 5.55 23.49
N GLY A 753 -35.82 4.96 22.48
CA GLY A 753 -35.86 5.39 21.09
C GLY A 753 -35.03 6.63 20.76
N LYS A 754 -34.12 7.06 21.65
CA LYS A 754 -33.20 8.15 21.37
C LYS A 754 -32.03 7.70 20.50
N THR A 755 -31.56 8.59 19.66
CA THR A 755 -30.36 8.36 18.86
C THR A 755 -29.14 8.19 19.75
N VAL A 756 -28.37 7.14 19.51
CA VAL A 756 -27.07 6.90 20.14
C VAL A 756 -25.98 7.22 19.13
N TYR A 757 -25.11 8.14 19.48
CA TYR A 757 -23.95 8.51 18.69
C TYR A 757 -22.77 7.64 19.08
N THR A 758 -22.21 6.93 18.11
CA THR A 758 -21.04 6.06 18.30
C THR A 758 -19.87 6.59 17.50
N TRP A 759 -18.70 6.77 18.12
CA TRP A 759 -17.50 7.26 17.43
C TRP A 759 -16.23 6.68 18.06
N GLN A 760 -15.11 6.87 17.35
CA GLN A 760 -13.79 6.50 17.83
C GLN A 760 -12.88 7.73 17.79
N ALA A 761 -12.51 8.26 18.97
CA ALA A 761 -11.66 9.43 19.07
C ALA A 761 -10.23 9.14 18.60
N GLU A 762 -9.58 10.13 17.99
CA GLU A 762 -8.17 10.09 17.63
C GLU A 762 -7.29 10.66 18.77
N ALA A 763 -6.01 10.31 18.73
CA ALA A 763 -5.04 10.76 19.73
C ALA A 763 -4.97 12.29 19.80
N PRO A 764 -4.77 12.85 21.00
CA PRO A 764 -4.43 14.26 21.17
C PRO A 764 -3.11 14.58 20.47
N ARG A 765 -2.67 15.85 20.55
CA ARG A 765 -1.32 16.21 20.11
C ARG A 765 -0.31 15.26 20.74
N ASN A 766 0.53 14.66 19.89
CA ASN A 766 1.54 13.71 20.31
C ASN A 766 2.83 13.92 19.51
N ILE A 767 3.93 13.52 20.10
CA ILE A 767 5.27 13.73 19.57
C ILE A 767 5.94 12.38 19.40
N ARG A 768 6.69 12.23 18.30
CA ARG A 768 7.59 11.10 18.04
C ARG A 768 8.95 11.62 17.64
N ALA A 769 9.98 11.08 18.26
CA ALA A 769 11.38 11.34 17.91
C ALA A 769 12.01 10.03 17.41
N SER A 770 12.82 10.09 16.36
CA SER A 770 13.51 8.92 15.86
C SER A 770 14.97 9.22 15.53
N ILE A 771 15.81 8.20 15.70
CA ILE A 771 17.19 8.16 15.27
C ILE A 771 17.38 6.95 14.37
N GLY A 772 17.89 7.18 13.17
CA GLY A 772 18.25 6.14 12.22
C GLY A 772 19.75 6.16 11.94
N TYR A 773 20.34 4.98 11.77
CA TYR A 773 21.73 4.81 11.36
C TYR A 773 21.80 3.95 10.10
N ARG A 774 22.62 4.37 9.13
CA ARG A 774 22.87 3.65 7.88
C ARG A 774 24.36 3.30 7.77
N PHE A 775 24.65 2.02 7.49
CA PHE A 775 26.02 1.53 7.34
C PHE A 775 26.61 1.87 5.96
#